data_9734f49b2cafb605d772dcc25341ab78
#
_entry.id   9734f49b2cafb605d772dcc25341ab78
#
_cell.length_a   1.000
_cell.length_b   1.000
_cell.length_c   1.000
_cell.angle_alpha   90.00
_cell.angle_beta   90.00
_cell.angle_gamma   90.00
#
_symmetry.space_group_name_H-M   'P 1'
#
loop_
_entity.id
_entity.type
_entity.pdbx_description
1 polymer ?
#
loop_
_entity_poly.entity_id
_entity_poly.type
_entity_poly.pdbx_seq_one_letter_code
_entity_poly.pdbx_strand_id
1 'polypeptide(L)'
;MKKPIFYLILFTSLAFAASAKQLSQRQACSKAQQFVRSNSRLKSLSATDLQLAYTQTNDADNTNSLYVFNNASNGFVVVAADDCVDAILGYSDAGAFDPLNIPPGLQTMMNEYSKEIRYATDNNLTPSATYTTAPRTSIAPLLKTKWGQSTPFNNMCPENGNGGRCVTGCTATAMAQVMKHHNWPPKGTGSHSYNTPINGVSTEVSADFSTATYDWNNMLNVYGSGATEAQCNAVAQLLFHCGASTDLGYGTTSGAATLKVQKALANYFGYDKSVKFTLREFYSIEGWNDLIYNELANNRPVHMAGYNQSAGHAFVCDGYDKDGYFHFNWGWCGLDDGYFKLSALNPTEQGIGGSEDGYSSGIEIVYNIKPDEGGSPTIEGAVYGNFLPDIYTVEAGAAQTIKFALTGYFTANIYSTWNLIKLGLIAVNNETAAETYINSDIYTNILTGYYYSLNNGMKVLSTDIRQSLGNGTYTVYPAVYDYSYKRINKAFVQYGRVPYLKLVVKDGALTFSVPEEIVTTNLSLASLTFNTRFYKGNRYSVTASIKNSGRDYCARVYPAIFDTDGNLIGKGKPEVYEIATDQTTTHTLVSSMPSNITAGDYYFGMLDNNGNLIGEKQAITVKEDNGLYSLQVGIFTIKNADDVDAANVQMTARVTCSGGYFNGALDAYIFRYGGTSICYAKSDVFDLTPGETKVIKFNVPFPKGEVGVTYQAGIFNYNHNRCEKLTTLKEFTVKANSGIDDVEADGTLDIFPNPAVDEVTVKCNGSISQVLIYDLAGKQVAQSQAQAGDACTIDVSRLTPGVYVMKIATSNGWATKRLMKK
;
A
#
# COMPACT_ATOMS: atom_id res chain seq x y z
N MET A 1 -57.03 49.25 -22.12
CA MET A 1 -56.61 47.90 -21.57
C MET A 1 -55.10 47.70 -21.82
N LYS A 2 -54.31 47.91 -20.78
CA LYS A 2 -52.87 47.72 -20.85
C LYS A 2 -52.53 46.29 -20.37
N LYS A 3 -51.85 45.47 -21.21
CA LYS A 3 -51.35 44.15 -20.86
C LYS A 3 -50.03 44.30 -20.11
N PRO A 4 -49.78 43.59 -18.99
CA PRO A 4 -48.48 43.55 -18.38
C PRO A 4 -47.58 42.50 -19.09
N ILE A 5 -46.35 42.95 -19.45
CA ILE A 5 -45.30 42.07 -19.93
C ILE A 5 -44.61 41.48 -18.71
N PHE A 6 -44.65 40.14 -18.56
CA PHE A 6 -43.87 39.36 -17.57
C PHE A 6 -42.51 39.11 -18.15
N TYR A 7 -41.47 39.70 -17.57
CA TYR A 7 -40.07 39.30 -17.81
C TYR A 7 -39.76 38.03 -16.99
N LEU A 8 -39.61 36.94 -17.70
CA LEU A 8 -39.08 35.68 -17.12
C LEU A 8 -37.58 35.83 -17.01
N ILE A 9 -37.05 36.11 -15.82
CA ILE A 9 -35.62 36.09 -15.54
C ILE A 9 -35.23 34.62 -15.38
N LEU A 10 -34.58 34.06 -16.40
CA LEU A 10 -33.97 32.72 -16.36
C LEU A 10 -32.69 32.79 -15.52
N PHE A 11 -32.76 32.39 -14.25
CA PHE A 11 -31.54 32.11 -13.46
C PHE A 11 -30.92 30.85 -13.98
N THR A 12 -29.94 30.99 -14.84
CA THR A 12 -28.98 29.91 -15.11
C THR A 12 -28.06 29.79 -13.90
N SER A 13 -28.34 28.82 -13.01
CA SER A 13 -27.38 28.36 -12.04
C SER A 13 -26.21 27.70 -12.79
N LEU A 14 -25.15 28.44 -13.03
CA LEU A 14 -23.87 27.81 -13.29
C LEU A 14 -23.45 27.06 -12.02
N ALA A 15 -23.66 25.76 -12.01
CA ALA A 15 -22.96 24.90 -11.10
C ALA A 15 -21.46 24.96 -11.52
N PHE A 16 -20.68 25.75 -10.81
CA PHE A 16 -19.24 25.59 -10.83
C PHE A 16 -18.97 24.21 -10.21
N ALA A 17 -18.60 23.24 -11.04
CA ALA A 17 -17.94 22.05 -10.52
C ALA A 17 -16.70 22.57 -9.79
N ALA A 18 -16.69 22.42 -8.47
CA ALA A 18 -15.50 22.69 -7.69
C ALA A 18 -14.46 21.65 -8.16
N SER A 19 -13.47 22.08 -8.91
CA SER A 19 -12.30 21.28 -9.22
C SER A 19 -11.57 21.00 -7.92
N ALA A 20 -11.17 19.74 -7.69
CA ALA A 20 -10.29 19.35 -6.60
C ALA A 20 -9.11 20.34 -6.50
N LYS A 21 -8.82 20.79 -5.29
CA LYS A 21 -7.82 21.84 -5.08
C LYS A 21 -6.74 21.36 -4.13
N GLN A 22 -5.54 21.37 -4.62
CA GLN A 22 -4.36 21.11 -3.81
C GLN A 22 -4.27 22.09 -2.63
N LEU A 23 -4.13 21.54 -1.43
CA LEU A 23 -4.00 22.29 -0.20
C LEU A 23 -2.56 22.74 0.01
N SER A 24 -2.38 24.03 0.27
CA SER A 24 -1.09 24.52 0.78
C SER A 24 -0.83 23.95 2.18
N GLN A 25 0.44 23.86 2.57
CA GLN A 25 0.85 23.47 3.92
C GLN A 25 0.07 24.23 5.01
N ARG A 26 -0.14 25.53 4.84
CA ARG A 26 -0.91 26.37 5.78
C ARG A 26 -2.37 25.94 5.92
N GLN A 27 -3.02 25.61 4.81
CA GLN A 27 -4.41 25.14 4.80
C GLN A 27 -4.50 23.76 5.47
N ALA A 28 -3.57 22.85 5.16
CA ALA A 28 -3.47 21.54 5.80
C ALA A 28 -3.21 21.68 7.32
N CYS A 29 -2.30 22.57 7.73
CA CYS A 29 -2.06 22.86 9.15
C CYS A 29 -3.32 23.38 9.84
N SER A 30 -4.09 24.25 9.19
CA SER A 30 -5.36 24.75 9.75
C SER A 30 -6.37 23.62 9.96
N LYS A 31 -6.46 22.66 9.02
CA LYS A 31 -7.31 21.46 9.17
C LYS A 31 -6.83 20.57 10.33
N ALA A 32 -5.51 20.35 10.47
CA ALA A 32 -4.93 19.64 11.61
C ALA A 32 -5.26 20.33 12.93
N GLN A 33 -5.13 21.65 13.00
CA GLN A 33 -5.46 22.44 14.20
C GLN A 33 -6.96 22.33 14.57
N GLN A 34 -7.84 22.36 13.60
CA GLN A 34 -9.27 22.18 13.81
C GLN A 34 -9.57 20.78 14.36
N PHE A 35 -8.94 19.75 13.78
CA PHE A 35 -9.07 18.37 14.22
C PHE A 35 -8.59 18.17 15.65
N VAL A 36 -7.40 18.67 16.00
CA VAL A 36 -6.87 18.61 17.39
C VAL A 36 -7.82 19.23 18.39
N ARG A 37 -8.46 20.37 18.06
CA ARG A 37 -9.45 21.02 18.95
C ARG A 37 -10.72 20.20 19.13
N SER A 38 -11.18 19.48 18.10
CA SER A 38 -12.43 18.72 18.11
C SER A 38 -12.27 17.28 18.61
N ASN A 39 -11.09 16.67 18.44
CA ASN A 39 -10.86 15.28 18.82
C ASN A 39 -10.62 15.14 20.33
N SER A 40 -11.43 14.27 20.96
CA SER A 40 -11.38 14.09 22.42
C SER A 40 -10.12 13.42 22.95
N ARG A 41 -9.42 12.64 22.10
CA ARG A 41 -8.15 11.98 22.46
C ARG A 41 -6.98 12.95 22.44
N LEU A 42 -7.05 13.99 21.61
CA LEU A 42 -5.98 14.97 21.43
C LEU A 42 -6.12 16.21 22.31
N LYS A 43 -6.97 16.17 23.33
CA LYS A 43 -7.21 17.32 24.25
C LYS A 43 -5.96 17.81 25.00
N SER A 44 -4.98 16.93 25.17
CA SER A 44 -3.68 17.29 25.78
C SER A 44 -2.75 18.03 24.82
N LEU A 45 -3.06 18.03 23.52
CA LEU A 45 -2.25 18.67 22.49
C LEU A 45 -2.64 20.14 22.33
N SER A 46 -1.63 20.98 22.16
CA SER A 46 -1.84 22.38 21.81
C SER A 46 -2.00 22.51 20.30
N ALA A 47 -3.19 22.85 19.85
CA ALA A 47 -3.44 23.02 18.41
C ALA A 47 -2.58 24.11 17.76
N THR A 48 -2.05 25.06 18.56
CA THR A 48 -1.17 26.14 18.06
C THR A 48 0.28 25.70 17.89
N ASP A 49 0.67 24.55 18.46
CA ASP A 49 2.07 24.11 18.51
C ASP A 49 2.38 23.04 17.46
N LEU A 50 1.48 22.87 16.49
CA LEU A 50 1.66 21.96 15.36
C LEU A 50 2.75 22.50 14.41
N GLN A 51 3.77 21.68 14.16
CA GLN A 51 4.86 21.96 13.24
C GLN A 51 4.94 20.90 12.15
N LEU A 52 5.22 21.32 10.92
CA LEU A 52 5.43 20.38 9.82
C LEU A 52 6.65 19.50 10.12
N ALA A 53 6.44 18.19 10.15
CA ALA A 53 7.49 17.20 10.31
C ALA A 53 7.87 16.53 8.99
N TYR A 54 6.87 16.33 8.09
CA TYR A 54 7.09 15.60 6.86
C TYR A 54 6.10 16.01 5.76
N THR A 55 6.56 15.96 4.52
CA THR A 55 5.73 16.12 3.33
C THR A 55 6.01 14.96 2.39
N GLN A 56 4.98 14.22 2.03
CA GLN A 56 5.07 13.20 0.99
C GLN A 56 4.59 13.76 -0.33
N THR A 57 5.40 13.57 -1.35
CA THR A 57 5.06 13.93 -2.74
C THR A 57 4.65 12.69 -3.51
N ASN A 58 3.81 12.88 -4.50
CA ASN A 58 3.49 11.84 -5.48
C ASN A 58 4.67 11.67 -6.43
N ASP A 59 5.12 10.43 -6.62
CA ASP A 59 6.28 10.10 -7.46
C ASP A 59 6.09 10.44 -8.94
N ALA A 60 4.85 10.50 -9.41
CA ALA A 60 4.55 10.68 -10.83
C ALA A 60 4.57 12.14 -11.30
N ASP A 61 4.16 13.09 -10.46
CA ASP A 61 4.00 14.50 -10.83
C ASP A 61 4.65 15.50 -9.87
N ASN A 62 5.25 15.01 -8.77
CA ASN A 62 5.82 15.79 -7.67
C ASN A 62 4.81 16.73 -6.98
N THR A 63 3.52 16.46 -7.08
CA THR A 63 2.53 17.15 -6.26
C THR A 63 2.59 16.63 -4.81
N ASN A 64 2.31 17.50 -3.84
CA ASN A 64 2.24 17.06 -2.47
C ASN A 64 1.01 16.17 -2.28
N SER A 65 1.19 14.98 -1.70
CA SER A 65 0.10 14.05 -1.42
C SER A 65 -0.42 14.18 0.00
N LEU A 66 0.48 14.33 0.95
CA LEU A 66 0.11 14.50 2.36
C LEU A 66 1.16 15.27 3.14
N TYR A 67 0.75 15.76 4.29
CA TYR A 67 1.59 16.45 5.28
C TYR A 67 1.46 15.75 6.63
N VAL A 68 2.56 15.67 7.38
CA VAL A 68 2.55 15.24 8.79
C VAL A 68 2.95 16.39 9.68
N PHE A 69 2.13 16.71 10.67
CA PHE A 69 2.37 17.78 11.63
C PHE A 69 2.59 17.19 13.03
N ASN A 70 3.75 17.44 13.63
CA ASN A 70 4.05 17.09 15.01
C ASN A 70 3.54 18.13 16.00
N ASN A 71 3.11 17.66 17.18
CA ASN A 71 2.86 18.50 18.35
C ASN A 71 3.96 18.28 19.39
N ALA A 72 5.11 18.88 19.18
CA ALA A 72 6.34 18.63 19.94
C ALA A 72 6.60 17.10 20.05
N SER A 73 6.62 16.54 21.28
CA SER A 73 6.81 15.10 21.52
C SER A 73 5.51 14.36 21.89
N ASN A 74 4.36 15.00 21.72
CA ASN A 74 3.09 14.52 22.27
C ASN A 74 2.08 14.02 21.23
N GLY A 75 2.53 13.74 20.04
CA GLY A 75 1.67 13.20 18.97
C GLY A 75 1.84 13.92 17.65
N PHE A 76 1.17 13.40 16.62
CA PHE A 76 1.18 13.96 15.27
C PHE A 76 -0.16 13.78 14.56
N VAL A 77 -0.35 14.52 13.46
CA VAL A 77 -1.53 14.43 12.59
C VAL A 77 -1.08 14.30 11.14
N VAL A 78 -1.64 13.32 10.42
CA VAL A 78 -1.45 13.11 8.97
C VAL A 78 -2.61 13.75 8.23
N VAL A 79 -2.33 14.64 7.31
CA VAL A 79 -3.30 15.46 6.59
C VAL A 79 -3.13 15.28 5.08
N ALA A 80 -4.20 15.01 4.36
CA ALA A 80 -4.18 15.01 2.90
C ALA A 80 -3.79 16.39 2.34
N ALA A 81 -3.01 16.39 1.28
CA ALA A 81 -2.61 17.62 0.59
C ALA A 81 -3.59 18.03 -0.51
N ASP A 82 -4.73 17.40 -0.60
CA ASP A 82 -5.79 17.74 -1.54
C ASP A 82 -7.16 17.66 -0.87
N ASP A 83 -8.12 18.46 -1.34
CA ASP A 83 -9.48 18.50 -0.79
C ASP A 83 -10.44 17.52 -1.49
N CYS A 84 -9.94 16.69 -2.38
CA CYS A 84 -10.68 15.61 -3.02
C CYS A 84 -10.98 14.41 -2.10
N VAL A 85 -10.30 14.31 -0.96
CA VAL A 85 -10.47 13.25 0.05
C VAL A 85 -10.67 13.84 1.44
N ASP A 86 -10.98 12.98 2.42
CA ASP A 86 -11.02 13.40 3.82
C ASP A 86 -9.70 14.02 4.26
N ALA A 87 -9.79 15.20 4.89
CA ALA A 87 -8.60 15.96 5.23
C ALA A 87 -7.65 15.23 6.19
N ILE A 88 -8.17 14.48 7.17
CA ILE A 88 -7.37 13.81 8.18
C ILE A 88 -7.31 12.32 7.86
N LEU A 89 -6.10 11.82 7.61
CA LEU A 89 -5.85 10.43 7.24
C LEU A 89 -5.45 9.58 8.45
N GLY A 90 -4.85 10.22 9.46
CA GLY A 90 -4.45 9.54 10.68
C GLY A 90 -3.89 10.49 11.73
N TYR A 91 -3.70 9.98 12.94
CA TYR A 91 -3.08 10.70 14.04
C TYR A 91 -2.50 9.75 15.08
N SER A 92 -1.57 10.25 15.88
CA SER A 92 -1.13 9.63 17.13
C SER A 92 -1.31 10.63 18.29
N ASP A 93 -1.65 10.11 19.45
CA ASP A 93 -1.77 10.88 20.70
C ASP A 93 -0.52 10.74 21.58
N ALA A 94 0.56 10.18 21.06
CA ALA A 94 1.82 9.97 21.74
C ALA A 94 3.02 10.00 20.78
N GLY A 95 4.20 10.35 21.30
CA GLY A 95 5.43 10.39 20.53
C GLY A 95 5.52 11.59 19.58
N ALA A 96 6.47 11.55 18.69
CA ALA A 96 6.63 12.49 17.58
C ALA A 96 7.00 11.69 16.33
N PHE A 97 6.38 12.01 15.22
CA PHE A 97 6.74 11.42 13.93
C PHE A 97 8.18 11.80 13.57
N ASP A 98 9.02 10.80 13.36
CA ASP A 98 10.41 10.97 12.94
C ASP A 98 10.55 10.55 11.47
N PRO A 99 10.72 11.50 10.54
CA PRO A 99 10.84 11.18 9.12
C PRO A 99 12.08 10.35 8.77
N LEU A 100 13.03 10.23 9.71
CA LEU A 100 14.24 9.42 9.52
C LEU A 100 14.05 7.96 9.97
N ASN A 101 13.00 7.68 10.74
CA ASN A 101 12.75 6.36 11.32
C ASN A 101 11.28 5.91 11.18
N ILE A 102 10.68 6.17 10.03
CA ILE A 102 9.28 5.78 9.76
C ILE A 102 9.14 4.25 9.81
N PRO A 103 8.24 3.70 10.64
CA PRO A 103 7.93 2.28 10.60
C PRO A 103 7.52 1.85 9.19
N PRO A 104 8.09 0.76 8.64
CA PRO A 104 7.80 0.36 7.27
C PRO A 104 6.31 0.13 6.97
N GLY A 105 5.53 -0.36 7.94
CA GLY A 105 4.08 -0.50 7.82
C GLY A 105 3.38 0.86 7.65
N LEU A 106 3.77 1.86 8.43
CA LEU A 106 3.24 3.23 8.31
C LEU A 106 3.66 3.86 6.97
N GLN A 107 4.94 3.75 6.59
CA GLN A 107 5.40 4.23 5.28
C GLN A 107 4.57 3.65 4.13
N THR A 108 4.27 2.39 4.25
CA THR A 108 3.47 1.65 3.29
C THR A 108 2.04 2.20 3.21
N MET A 109 1.39 2.44 4.35
CA MET A 109 0.06 3.04 4.41
C MET A 109 0.06 4.47 3.86
N MET A 110 1.07 5.26 4.15
CA MET A 110 1.22 6.62 3.60
C MET A 110 1.39 6.62 2.08
N ASN A 111 2.12 5.64 1.53
CA ASN A 111 2.25 5.46 0.09
C ASN A 111 0.89 5.12 -0.55
N GLU A 112 0.06 4.32 0.12
CA GLU A 112 -1.30 4.05 -0.35
C GLU A 112 -2.18 5.29 -0.36
N TYR A 113 -2.20 6.04 0.72
CA TYR A 113 -2.91 7.31 0.73
C TYR A 113 -2.47 8.23 -0.41
N SER A 114 -1.16 8.27 -0.71
CA SER A 114 -0.63 9.08 -1.80
C SER A 114 -1.22 8.69 -3.16
N LYS A 115 -1.36 7.39 -3.39
CA LYS A 115 -1.94 6.83 -4.63
C LYS A 115 -3.45 7.07 -4.70
N GLU A 116 -4.15 6.84 -3.61
CA GLU A 116 -5.58 7.07 -3.51
C GLU A 116 -5.94 8.56 -3.70
N ILE A 117 -5.18 9.48 -3.11
CA ILE A 117 -5.35 10.93 -3.30
C ILE A 117 -5.15 11.30 -4.76
N ARG A 118 -4.11 10.77 -5.41
CA ARG A 118 -3.90 10.99 -6.83
C ARG A 118 -5.07 10.49 -7.66
N TYR A 119 -5.53 9.26 -7.38
CA TYR A 119 -6.71 8.71 -8.04
C TYR A 119 -7.93 9.63 -7.89
N ALA A 120 -8.20 10.12 -6.67
CA ALA A 120 -9.29 11.04 -6.40
C ALA A 120 -9.14 12.35 -7.19
N THR A 121 -7.94 12.90 -7.24
CA THR A 121 -7.63 14.13 -8.01
C THR A 121 -7.83 13.92 -9.50
N ASP A 122 -7.27 12.84 -10.07
CA ASP A 122 -7.35 12.52 -11.50
C ASP A 122 -8.80 12.27 -11.95
N ASN A 123 -9.66 11.79 -11.05
CA ASN A 123 -11.07 11.52 -11.31
C ASN A 123 -12.03 12.63 -10.81
N ASN A 124 -11.50 13.77 -10.34
CA ASN A 124 -12.28 14.89 -9.80
C ASN A 124 -13.28 14.46 -8.72
N LEU A 125 -12.89 13.51 -7.87
CA LEU A 125 -13.70 13.09 -6.74
C LEU A 125 -13.79 14.23 -5.71
N THR A 126 -14.86 14.23 -4.93
CA THR A 126 -15.02 15.14 -3.81
C THR A 126 -15.38 14.33 -2.56
N PRO A 127 -14.95 14.75 -1.37
CA PRO A 127 -15.33 14.06 -0.14
C PRO A 127 -16.85 13.98 -0.07
N SER A 128 -17.38 12.76 0.03
CA SER A 128 -18.83 12.59 0.14
C SER A 128 -19.32 13.19 1.46
N ALA A 129 -20.33 14.03 1.38
CA ALA A 129 -21.01 14.54 2.56
C ALA A 129 -21.70 13.39 3.29
N THR A 130 -21.09 12.98 4.40
CA THR A 130 -21.67 12.08 5.41
C THR A 130 -22.12 10.70 4.95
N TYR A 131 -21.20 9.76 4.93
CA TYR A 131 -21.54 8.35 5.11
C TYR A 131 -21.81 8.10 6.60
N THR A 132 -23.07 7.96 6.94
CA THR A 132 -23.47 7.54 8.29
C THR A 132 -23.50 6.01 8.34
N THR A 133 -22.34 5.37 8.58
CA THR A 133 -22.37 4.03 9.15
C THR A 133 -23.16 4.07 10.46
N ALA A 134 -23.82 2.97 10.81
CA ALA A 134 -24.38 2.86 12.16
C ALA A 134 -23.30 3.26 13.19
N PRO A 135 -23.63 4.10 14.19
CA PRO A 135 -22.61 4.62 15.11
C PRO A 135 -21.88 3.44 15.78
N ARG A 136 -20.58 3.31 15.47
CA ARG A 136 -19.72 2.33 16.10
C ARG A 136 -19.15 2.89 17.39
N THR A 137 -19.04 2.06 18.42
CA THR A 137 -18.41 2.47 19.69
C THR A 137 -16.89 2.41 19.57
N SER A 138 -16.19 3.30 20.24
CA SER A 138 -14.72 3.27 20.31
C SER A 138 -14.24 2.02 21.03
N ILE A 139 -13.16 1.44 20.53
CA ILE A 139 -12.46 0.31 21.11
C ILE A 139 -11.04 0.78 21.42
N ALA A 140 -10.68 0.81 22.71
CA ALA A 140 -9.32 1.17 23.10
C ALA A 140 -8.32 0.14 22.53
N PRO A 141 -7.06 0.53 22.28
CA PRO A 141 -6.04 -0.40 21.82
C PRO A 141 -5.97 -1.64 22.72
N LEU A 142 -6.16 -2.81 22.11
CA LEU A 142 -6.19 -4.10 22.80
C LEU A 142 -4.78 -4.51 23.23
N LEU A 143 -3.79 -4.25 22.39
CA LEU A 143 -2.39 -4.51 22.69
C LEU A 143 -1.87 -3.52 23.74
N LYS A 144 -1.05 -4.03 24.64
CA LYS A 144 -0.29 -3.23 25.60
C LYS A 144 1.21 -3.25 25.26
N THR A 145 1.60 -4.13 24.35
CA THR A 145 2.98 -4.34 23.96
C THR A 145 3.48 -3.24 23.04
N LYS A 146 4.75 -2.87 23.25
CA LYS A 146 5.53 -2.02 22.34
C LYS A 146 6.80 -2.79 21.98
N TRP A 147 6.60 -3.87 21.20
CA TRP A 147 7.69 -4.75 20.84
C TRP A 147 8.29 -4.38 19.49
N GLY A 148 9.53 -4.78 19.29
CA GLY A 148 10.29 -4.57 18.06
C GLY A 148 10.97 -5.83 17.59
N GLN A 149 11.94 -5.68 16.69
CA GLN A 149 12.56 -6.81 16.00
C GLN A 149 14.04 -7.06 16.37
N SER A 150 14.69 -6.11 17.04
CA SER A 150 16.08 -6.17 17.47
C SER A 150 16.19 -6.57 18.95
N THR A 151 17.37 -6.48 19.55
CA THR A 151 17.61 -6.79 20.97
C THR A 151 16.62 -6.03 21.89
N PRO A 152 15.98 -6.70 22.89
CA PRO A 152 16.22 -8.09 23.32
C PRO A 152 15.38 -9.13 22.57
N PHE A 153 14.50 -8.71 21.67
CA PHE A 153 13.50 -9.56 21.03
C PHE A 153 14.13 -10.68 20.19
N ASN A 154 15.26 -10.41 19.56
CA ASN A 154 15.97 -11.36 18.68
C ASN A 154 17.10 -12.15 19.38
N ASN A 155 17.16 -12.14 20.71
CA ASN A 155 18.27 -12.81 21.44
C ASN A 155 18.36 -14.32 21.18
N MET A 156 17.29 -14.98 20.74
CA MET A 156 17.25 -16.40 20.38
C MET A 156 17.20 -16.65 18.86
N CYS A 157 17.17 -15.61 18.03
CA CYS A 157 17.21 -15.77 16.58
C CYS A 157 18.59 -16.30 16.13
N PRO A 158 18.70 -16.95 14.95
CA PRO A 158 19.95 -17.39 14.38
C PRO A 158 20.98 -16.25 14.22
N GLU A 159 22.24 -16.59 14.22
CA GLU A 159 23.31 -15.64 13.89
C GLU A 159 23.23 -15.22 12.44
N ASN A 160 23.51 -13.94 12.15
CA ASN A 160 23.40 -13.37 10.82
C ASN A 160 24.69 -13.52 9.96
N GLY A 161 25.70 -14.19 10.50
CA GLY A 161 26.99 -14.38 9.83
C GLY A 161 27.92 -13.15 9.84
N ASN A 162 27.50 -12.02 10.43
CA ASN A 162 28.26 -10.77 10.52
C ASN A 162 28.55 -10.34 11.98
N GLY A 163 28.53 -11.29 12.91
CA GLY A 163 28.80 -11.04 14.34
C GLY A 163 27.58 -10.55 15.13
N GLY A 164 26.37 -10.58 14.54
CA GLY A 164 25.11 -10.24 15.20
C GLY A 164 24.05 -11.33 14.97
N ARG A 165 22.83 -11.08 15.41
CA ARG A 165 21.69 -11.97 15.17
C ARG A 165 20.77 -11.44 14.08
N CYS A 166 20.09 -12.34 13.41
CA CYS A 166 18.99 -12.00 12.51
C CYS A 166 17.88 -11.27 13.30
N VAL A 167 17.13 -10.37 12.63
CA VAL A 167 15.96 -9.76 13.25
C VAL A 167 14.80 -10.75 13.33
N THR A 168 13.85 -10.54 14.27
CA THR A 168 12.72 -11.44 14.46
C THR A 168 11.77 -11.49 13.25
N GLY A 169 11.77 -10.43 12.42
CA GLY A 169 10.84 -10.26 11.32
C GLY A 169 9.45 -9.75 11.77
N CYS A 170 8.85 -8.94 10.92
CA CYS A 170 7.57 -8.28 11.22
C CYS A 170 6.43 -9.28 11.42
N THR A 171 6.40 -10.37 10.63
CA THR A 171 5.37 -11.42 10.74
C THR A 171 5.38 -12.08 12.13
N ALA A 172 6.56 -12.47 12.61
CA ALA A 172 6.71 -13.09 13.93
C ALA A 172 6.41 -12.08 15.06
N THR A 173 6.83 -10.82 14.89
CA THR A 173 6.59 -9.77 15.89
C THR A 173 5.09 -9.46 16.03
N ALA A 174 4.38 -9.30 14.92
CA ALA A 174 2.93 -9.07 14.94
C ALA A 174 2.18 -10.27 15.54
N MET A 175 2.54 -11.51 15.15
CA MET A 175 1.96 -12.74 15.69
C MET A 175 2.19 -12.83 17.22
N ALA A 176 3.42 -12.59 17.68
CA ALA A 176 3.77 -12.68 19.09
C ALA A 176 3.03 -11.64 19.95
N GLN A 177 2.81 -10.42 19.44
CA GLN A 177 2.04 -9.39 20.14
C GLN A 177 0.55 -9.78 20.31
N VAL A 178 -0.05 -10.39 19.27
CA VAL A 178 -1.41 -10.95 19.35
C VAL A 178 -1.46 -12.09 20.39
N MET A 179 -0.46 -12.98 20.41
CA MET A 179 -0.38 -14.05 21.40
C MET A 179 -0.20 -13.50 22.83
N LYS A 180 0.58 -12.42 23.02
CA LYS A 180 0.76 -11.76 24.31
C LYS A 180 -0.53 -11.08 24.80
N HIS A 181 -1.36 -10.55 23.89
CA HIS A 181 -2.69 -10.05 24.27
C HIS A 181 -3.54 -11.12 24.94
N HIS A 182 -3.54 -12.33 24.40
CA HIS A 182 -4.27 -13.47 24.96
C HIS A 182 -3.56 -14.13 26.16
N ASN A 183 -2.25 -13.90 26.36
CA ASN A 183 -1.38 -14.68 27.24
C ASN A 183 -1.54 -16.20 27.00
N TRP A 184 -1.53 -16.59 25.74
CA TRP A 184 -1.80 -17.95 25.28
C TRP A 184 -0.82 -18.42 24.20
N PRO A 185 -0.44 -19.72 24.16
CA PRO A 185 -0.77 -20.78 25.11
C PRO A 185 0.19 -20.79 26.32
N PRO A 186 -0.10 -21.52 27.41
CA PRO A 186 0.90 -21.76 28.47
C PRO A 186 2.05 -22.65 27.99
N LYS A 187 1.76 -23.55 27.03
CA LYS A 187 2.72 -24.49 26.45
C LYS A 187 2.35 -24.75 24.98
N GLY A 188 3.34 -24.86 24.12
CA GLY A 188 3.13 -25.19 22.72
C GLY A 188 2.95 -26.69 22.47
N THR A 189 2.79 -27.08 21.20
CA THR A 189 2.55 -28.47 20.77
C THR A 189 3.43 -28.82 19.58
N GLY A 190 4.05 -30.03 19.62
CA GLY A 190 4.87 -30.53 18.51
C GLY A 190 6.18 -29.80 18.33
N SER A 191 6.80 -30.05 17.21
CA SER A 191 8.07 -29.43 16.80
C SER A 191 8.05 -29.11 15.32
N HIS A 192 8.96 -28.24 14.89
CA HIS A 192 9.12 -27.88 13.47
C HIS A 192 10.56 -27.57 13.16
N SER A 193 11.02 -28.00 11.97
CA SER A 193 12.34 -27.64 11.44
C SER A 193 12.26 -27.41 9.94
N TYR A 194 13.09 -26.50 9.46
CA TYR A 194 13.22 -26.16 8.04
C TYR A 194 14.60 -25.55 7.77
N ASN A 195 14.96 -25.46 6.50
CA ASN A 195 16.20 -24.80 6.08
C ASN A 195 15.89 -23.45 5.45
N THR A 196 16.68 -22.44 5.82
CA THR A 196 16.62 -21.10 5.23
C THR A 196 18.03 -20.59 4.93
N PRO A 197 18.25 -19.85 3.82
CA PRO A 197 19.55 -19.26 3.55
C PRO A 197 19.78 -18.05 4.46
N ILE A 198 20.82 -18.10 5.28
CA ILE A 198 21.30 -16.97 6.07
C ILE A 198 22.68 -16.58 5.53
N ASN A 199 22.81 -15.36 5.02
CA ASN A 199 24.05 -14.88 4.37
C ASN A 199 24.59 -15.86 3.30
N GLY A 200 23.67 -16.46 2.52
CA GLY A 200 23.99 -17.42 1.46
C GLY A 200 24.29 -18.84 1.94
N VAL A 201 24.30 -19.12 3.25
CA VAL A 201 24.50 -20.43 3.83
C VAL A 201 23.15 -21.05 4.20
N SER A 202 22.89 -22.27 3.71
CA SER A 202 21.68 -23.03 4.12
C SER A 202 21.78 -23.38 5.59
N THR A 203 20.92 -22.80 6.40
CA THR A 203 20.92 -22.94 7.86
C THR A 203 19.64 -23.63 8.31
N GLU A 204 19.78 -24.68 9.11
CA GLU A 204 18.62 -25.33 9.74
C GLU A 204 18.13 -24.47 10.90
N VAL A 205 16.81 -24.21 10.92
CA VAL A 205 16.11 -23.58 12.02
C VAL A 205 15.14 -24.61 12.59
N SER A 206 15.25 -24.87 13.90
CA SER A 206 14.45 -25.89 14.58
C SER A 206 13.91 -25.38 15.91
N ALA A 207 12.66 -25.71 16.22
CA ALA A 207 12.03 -25.43 17.50
C ALA A 207 11.15 -26.61 17.96
N ASP A 208 11.26 -26.96 19.24
CA ASP A 208 10.35 -27.90 19.90
C ASP A 208 9.39 -27.11 20.81
N PHE A 209 8.20 -26.89 20.31
CA PHE A 209 7.16 -26.15 21.03
C PHE A 209 6.60 -26.96 22.20
N SER A 210 6.66 -28.31 22.12
CA SER A 210 6.09 -29.21 23.12
C SER A 210 6.85 -29.21 24.43
N THR A 211 8.11 -28.81 24.43
CA THR A 211 8.94 -28.69 25.63
C THR A 211 8.96 -27.25 26.17
N ALA A 212 8.48 -26.29 25.40
CA ALA A 212 8.49 -24.88 25.76
C ALA A 212 7.31 -24.48 26.66
N THR A 213 7.62 -23.77 27.71
CA THR A 213 6.63 -23.04 28.54
C THR A 213 6.79 -21.55 28.26
N TYR A 214 5.68 -20.88 27.98
CA TYR A 214 5.68 -19.44 27.73
C TYR A 214 5.39 -18.70 29.03
N ASP A 215 6.40 -18.03 29.56
CA ASP A 215 6.29 -17.27 30.82
C ASP A 215 5.72 -15.87 30.55
N TRP A 216 4.40 -15.82 30.38
CA TRP A 216 3.67 -14.60 30.06
C TRP A 216 3.84 -13.50 31.11
N ASN A 217 4.09 -13.86 32.38
CA ASN A 217 4.27 -12.89 33.47
C ASN A 217 5.63 -12.19 33.38
N ASN A 218 6.65 -12.87 32.87
CA ASN A 218 7.98 -12.28 32.63
C ASN A 218 8.10 -11.56 31.28
N MET A 219 7.11 -11.67 30.37
CA MET A 219 7.09 -10.89 29.13
C MET A 219 6.58 -9.49 29.42
N LEU A 220 7.47 -8.49 29.46
CA LEU A 220 7.12 -7.08 29.68
C LEU A 220 6.37 -6.51 28.47
N ASN A 221 5.48 -5.56 28.70
CA ASN A 221 4.81 -4.83 27.62
C ASN A 221 5.78 -3.90 26.88
N VAL A 222 6.73 -3.31 27.62
CA VAL A 222 7.75 -2.38 27.10
C VAL A 222 9.10 -2.79 27.66
N TYR A 223 10.12 -2.86 26.82
CA TYR A 223 11.48 -3.22 27.20
C TYR A 223 12.37 -1.99 27.23
N GLY A 224 13.13 -1.83 28.30
CA GLY A 224 14.14 -0.80 28.50
C GLY A 224 15.38 -1.38 29.16
N SER A 225 16.34 -0.53 29.50
CA SER A 225 17.64 -0.91 30.10
C SER A 225 17.53 -1.64 31.45
N GLY A 226 16.36 -1.61 32.10
CA GLY A 226 16.12 -2.30 33.37
C GLY A 226 15.53 -3.69 33.26
N ALA A 227 15.30 -4.21 32.04
CA ALA A 227 14.77 -5.56 31.85
C ALA A 227 15.78 -6.63 32.30
N THR A 228 15.31 -7.60 33.06
CA THR A 228 16.15 -8.73 33.52
C THR A 228 16.41 -9.70 32.38
N GLU A 229 17.45 -10.52 32.50
CA GLU A 229 17.76 -11.58 31.53
C GLU A 229 16.59 -12.55 31.36
N ALA A 230 15.92 -12.94 32.47
CA ALA A 230 14.73 -13.81 32.42
C ALA A 230 13.60 -13.19 31.59
N GLN A 231 13.36 -11.88 31.72
CA GLN A 231 12.36 -11.16 30.94
C GLN A 231 12.74 -11.07 29.45
N CYS A 232 14.01 -10.80 29.18
CA CYS A 232 14.54 -10.78 27.80
C CYS A 232 14.46 -12.16 27.14
N ASN A 233 14.79 -13.23 27.88
CA ASN A 233 14.72 -14.60 27.36
C ASN A 233 13.27 -15.05 27.14
N ALA A 234 12.33 -14.67 28.00
CA ALA A 234 10.93 -15.02 27.84
C ALA A 234 10.35 -14.47 26.51
N VAL A 235 10.59 -13.22 26.21
CA VAL A 235 10.09 -12.60 24.95
C VAL A 235 10.84 -13.12 23.74
N ALA A 236 12.15 -13.31 23.83
CA ALA A 236 12.97 -13.82 22.74
C ALA A 236 12.59 -15.24 22.34
N GLN A 237 12.26 -16.10 23.33
CA GLN A 237 11.77 -17.45 23.07
C GLN A 237 10.46 -17.44 22.27
N LEU A 238 9.50 -16.62 22.66
CA LEU A 238 8.23 -16.52 21.95
C LEU A 238 8.44 -16.06 20.51
N LEU A 239 9.21 -14.98 20.32
CA LEU A 239 9.46 -14.41 19.00
C LEU A 239 10.23 -15.37 18.08
N PHE A 240 11.22 -16.07 18.60
CA PHE A 240 11.93 -17.13 17.86
C PHE A 240 10.97 -18.27 17.47
N HIS A 241 10.11 -18.71 18.40
CA HIS A 241 9.13 -19.77 18.12
C HIS A 241 8.09 -19.32 17.09
N CYS A 242 7.61 -18.09 17.13
CA CYS A 242 6.74 -17.53 16.09
C CYS A 242 7.43 -17.56 14.72
N GLY A 243 8.70 -17.17 14.65
CA GLY A 243 9.47 -17.22 13.42
C GLY A 243 9.71 -18.66 12.93
N ALA A 244 10.13 -19.56 13.80
CA ALA A 244 10.35 -20.95 13.46
C ALA A 244 9.07 -21.65 12.96
N SER A 245 7.93 -21.35 13.57
CA SER A 245 6.64 -21.95 13.22
C SER A 245 6.08 -21.49 11.87
N THR A 246 6.59 -20.39 11.34
CA THR A 246 6.13 -19.77 10.08
C THR A 246 7.11 -19.94 8.92
N ASP A 247 8.15 -20.78 9.05
CA ASP A 247 9.24 -20.92 8.08
C ASP A 247 9.86 -19.55 7.72
N LEU A 248 10.19 -18.75 8.72
CA LEU A 248 10.66 -17.39 8.53
C LEU A 248 12.00 -17.39 7.76
N GLY A 249 12.09 -16.61 6.70
CA GLY A 249 13.37 -16.29 6.06
C GLY A 249 14.17 -15.36 6.95
N TYR A 250 15.14 -15.89 7.69
CA TYR A 250 15.98 -15.12 8.62
C TYR A 250 17.11 -14.35 7.90
N GLY A 251 17.34 -13.10 8.32
CA GLY A 251 18.40 -12.25 7.79
C GLY A 251 18.52 -10.91 8.52
N THR A 252 19.15 -9.95 7.88
CA THR A 252 19.12 -8.53 8.29
C THR A 252 17.74 -7.92 8.07
N THR A 253 16.98 -8.48 7.14
CA THR A 253 15.52 -8.35 6.99
C THR A 253 14.96 -9.76 7.04
N SER A 254 13.95 -9.99 7.86
CA SER A 254 13.34 -11.31 8.04
C SER A 254 11.82 -11.22 7.81
N GLY A 255 11.25 -12.26 7.20
CA GLY A 255 9.80 -12.28 6.91
C GLY A 255 9.29 -13.67 6.55
N ALA A 256 7.99 -13.85 6.63
CA ALA A 256 7.25 -15.03 6.21
C ALA A 256 5.92 -14.64 5.58
N ALA A 257 5.35 -15.52 4.76
CA ALA A 257 4.01 -15.34 4.20
C ALA A 257 2.96 -15.33 5.34
N THR A 258 2.08 -14.35 5.32
CA THR A 258 1.02 -14.14 6.33
C THR A 258 0.14 -15.37 6.54
N LEU A 259 -0.15 -16.10 5.47
CA LEU A 259 -0.90 -17.35 5.52
C LEU A 259 -0.31 -18.38 6.49
N LYS A 260 1.00 -18.43 6.65
CA LYS A 260 1.68 -19.36 7.56
C LYS A 260 1.37 -19.08 9.03
N VAL A 261 1.00 -17.84 9.37
CA VAL A 261 0.55 -17.47 10.73
C VAL A 261 -0.72 -18.23 11.13
N GLN A 262 -1.70 -18.33 10.21
CA GLN A 262 -2.91 -19.10 10.45
C GLN A 262 -2.60 -20.56 10.85
N LYS A 263 -1.73 -21.21 10.07
CA LYS A 263 -1.28 -22.59 10.33
C LYS A 263 -0.53 -22.69 11.66
N ALA A 264 0.39 -21.77 11.92
CA ALA A 264 1.23 -21.80 13.11
C ALA A 264 0.40 -21.69 14.39
N LEU A 265 -0.55 -20.78 14.44
CA LEU A 265 -1.47 -20.59 15.55
C LEU A 265 -2.29 -21.86 15.85
N ALA A 266 -2.87 -22.46 14.79
CA ALA A 266 -3.72 -23.64 14.95
C ALA A 266 -2.96 -24.93 15.30
N ASN A 267 -1.76 -25.13 14.74
CA ASN A 267 -1.01 -26.38 14.87
C ASN A 267 -0.07 -26.42 16.08
N TYR A 268 0.55 -25.29 16.41
CA TYR A 268 1.61 -25.27 17.41
C TYR A 268 1.25 -24.53 18.69
N PHE A 269 0.29 -23.61 18.63
CA PHE A 269 0.00 -22.70 19.75
C PHE A 269 -1.40 -22.85 20.34
N GLY A 270 -2.14 -23.91 19.98
CA GLY A 270 -3.44 -24.21 20.60
C GLY A 270 -4.48 -23.11 20.42
N TYR A 271 -4.43 -22.39 19.32
CA TYR A 271 -5.50 -21.50 18.91
C TYR A 271 -6.63 -22.24 18.23
N ASP A 272 -7.84 -21.70 18.33
CA ASP A 272 -9.03 -22.26 17.71
C ASP A 272 -8.82 -22.43 16.21
N LYS A 273 -9.20 -23.59 15.70
CA LYS A 273 -8.99 -23.97 14.30
C LYS A 273 -9.90 -23.21 13.32
N SER A 274 -10.82 -22.41 13.82
CA SER A 274 -11.60 -21.45 13.01
C SER A 274 -10.84 -20.15 12.68
N VAL A 275 -9.57 -20.01 13.08
CA VAL A 275 -8.70 -18.93 12.63
C VAL A 275 -8.67 -18.87 11.11
N LYS A 276 -8.83 -17.66 10.54
CA LYS A 276 -9.04 -17.44 9.10
C LYS A 276 -7.96 -16.55 8.53
N PHE A 277 -7.68 -16.77 7.27
CA PHE A 277 -6.89 -15.87 6.43
C PHE A 277 -7.78 -15.32 5.32
N THR A 278 -7.64 -14.05 4.94
CA THR A 278 -8.33 -13.48 3.80
C THR A 278 -7.57 -12.31 3.19
N LEU A 279 -8.02 -11.87 2.01
CA LEU A 279 -7.45 -10.78 1.25
C LEU A 279 -8.44 -9.61 1.17
N ARG A 280 -7.93 -8.38 1.17
CA ARG A 280 -8.73 -7.14 1.04
C ARG A 280 -9.60 -7.17 -0.22
N GLU A 281 -9.11 -7.73 -1.31
CA GLU A 281 -9.79 -7.78 -2.60
C GLU A 281 -11.12 -8.57 -2.62
N PHE A 282 -11.43 -9.33 -1.56
CA PHE A 282 -12.70 -10.04 -1.45
C PHE A 282 -13.84 -9.22 -0.86
N TYR A 283 -13.57 -7.99 -0.42
CA TYR A 283 -14.51 -7.17 0.33
C TYR A 283 -14.68 -5.80 -0.28
N SER A 284 -15.91 -5.23 -0.18
CA SER A 284 -16.09 -3.79 -0.30
C SER A 284 -15.34 -3.06 0.81
N ILE A 285 -15.15 -1.75 0.68
CA ILE A 285 -14.55 -0.94 1.77
C ILE A 285 -15.36 -1.07 3.05
N GLU A 286 -16.68 -0.97 2.94
CA GLU A 286 -17.58 -1.12 4.08
C GLU A 286 -17.47 -2.52 4.71
N GLY A 287 -17.56 -3.58 3.89
CA GLY A 287 -17.43 -4.96 4.36
C GLY A 287 -16.07 -5.27 5.00
N TRP A 288 -15.00 -4.66 4.50
CA TRP A 288 -13.68 -4.75 5.09
C TRP A 288 -13.59 -4.04 6.44
N ASN A 289 -14.10 -2.81 6.51
CA ASN A 289 -14.16 -2.05 7.76
C ASN A 289 -15.03 -2.76 8.80
N ASP A 290 -16.15 -3.35 8.38
CA ASP A 290 -17.03 -4.14 9.26
C ASP A 290 -16.34 -5.39 9.78
N LEU A 291 -15.64 -6.13 8.93
CA LEU A 291 -14.90 -7.32 9.32
C LEU A 291 -13.90 -6.99 10.42
N ILE A 292 -13.05 -5.99 10.19
CA ILE A 292 -12.00 -5.62 11.15
C ILE A 292 -12.62 -5.06 12.44
N TYR A 293 -13.61 -4.17 12.34
CA TYR A 293 -14.29 -3.66 13.51
C TYR A 293 -14.92 -4.76 14.36
N ASN A 294 -15.57 -5.74 13.73
CA ASN A 294 -16.21 -6.86 14.45
C ASN A 294 -15.17 -7.75 15.16
N GLU A 295 -13.98 -7.93 14.60
CA GLU A 295 -12.89 -8.62 15.27
C GLU A 295 -12.47 -7.87 16.55
N LEU A 296 -12.24 -6.58 16.43
CA LEU A 296 -11.84 -5.73 17.57
C LEU A 296 -12.92 -5.67 18.64
N ALA A 297 -14.19 -5.56 18.25
CA ALA A 297 -15.34 -5.56 19.18
C ALA A 297 -15.47 -6.89 19.93
N ASN A 298 -14.96 -7.98 19.38
CA ASN A 298 -14.89 -9.28 20.02
C ASN A 298 -13.54 -9.53 20.74
N ASN A 299 -12.78 -8.47 21.05
CA ASN A 299 -11.48 -8.54 21.74
C ASN A 299 -10.44 -9.39 20.99
N ARG A 300 -10.47 -9.37 19.67
CA ARG A 300 -9.56 -10.09 18.78
C ARG A 300 -8.74 -9.10 17.93
N PRO A 301 -7.48 -8.82 18.31
CA PRO A 301 -6.59 -8.04 17.46
C PRO A 301 -6.32 -8.78 16.14
N VAL A 302 -6.21 -8.02 15.06
CA VAL A 302 -6.07 -8.56 13.70
C VAL A 302 -4.61 -8.49 13.28
N HIS A 303 -4.01 -9.64 12.97
CA HIS A 303 -2.71 -9.68 12.29
C HIS A 303 -2.90 -9.26 10.84
N MET A 304 -2.28 -8.18 10.43
CA MET A 304 -2.41 -7.59 9.11
C MET A 304 -1.04 -7.53 8.42
N ALA A 305 -1.03 -7.70 7.12
CA ALA A 305 0.16 -7.47 6.31
C ALA A 305 -0.20 -6.77 5.01
N GLY A 306 0.73 -5.99 4.51
CA GLY A 306 0.63 -5.37 3.21
C GLY A 306 1.89 -5.61 2.39
N TYR A 307 1.73 -5.79 1.09
CA TYR A 307 2.82 -6.08 0.17
C TYR A 307 2.90 -5.03 -0.93
N ASN A 308 4.11 -4.64 -1.24
CA ASN A 308 4.42 -3.88 -2.45
C ASN A 308 5.36 -4.71 -3.36
N GLN A 309 5.79 -4.15 -4.49
CA GLN A 309 6.65 -4.88 -5.43
C GLN A 309 8.01 -5.29 -4.85
N SER A 310 8.47 -4.66 -3.79
CA SER A 310 9.82 -4.85 -3.22
C SER A 310 9.83 -5.53 -1.86
N ALA A 311 8.78 -5.39 -1.05
CA ALA A 311 8.73 -5.92 0.32
C ALA A 311 7.31 -6.09 0.85
N GLY A 312 7.15 -6.95 1.86
CA GLY A 312 5.94 -7.08 2.66
C GLY A 312 6.21 -6.67 4.10
N HIS A 313 5.22 -6.07 4.76
CA HIS A 313 5.31 -5.71 6.17
C HIS A 313 4.06 -6.15 6.93
N ALA A 314 4.28 -6.83 8.07
CA ALA A 314 3.21 -7.23 8.96
C ALA A 314 3.15 -6.34 10.20
N PHE A 315 1.95 -6.09 10.68
CA PHE A 315 1.62 -5.25 11.82
C PHE A 315 0.28 -5.68 12.44
N VAL A 316 -0.18 -5.03 13.49
CA VAL A 316 -1.44 -5.40 14.15
C VAL A 316 -2.41 -4.23 14.14
N CYS A 317 -3.65 -4.50 13.72
CA CYS A 317 -4.77 -3.60 13.93
C CYS A 317 -5.47 -4.02 15.22
N ASP A 318 -5.59 -3.10 16.20
CA ASP A 318 -5.97 -3.48 17.57
C ASP A 318 -6.90 -2.50 18.30
N GLY A 319 -7.40 -1.48 17.62
CA GLY A 319 -8.32 -0.52 18.22
C GLY A 319 -9.13 0.26 17.19
N TYR A 320 -10.11 1.03 17.67
CA TYR A 320 -11.00 1.84 16.82
C TYR A 320 -11.48 3.07 17.58
N ASP A 321 -11.49 4.22 16.94
CA ASP A 321 -12.13 5.40 17.50
C ASP A 321 -13.54 5.64 16.93
N LYS A 322 -14.31 6.53 17.57
CA LYS A 322 -15.68 6.83 17.13
C LYS A 322 -15.76 7.59 15.79
N ASP A 323 -14.63 8.12 15.32
CA ASP A 323 -14.54 8.96 14.12
C ASP A 323 -14.04 8.14 12.90
N GLY A 324 -13.94 6.81 13.05
CA GLY A 324 -13.65 5.89 11.94
C GLY A 324 -12.17 5.59 11.71
N TYR A 325 -11.32 5.87 12.68
CA TYR A 325 -9.90 5.54 12.62
C TYR A 325 -9.62 4.26 13.37
N PHE A 326 -8.85 3.37 12.75
CA PHE A 326 -8.38 2.13 13.35
C PHE A 326 -7.00 2.35 13.97
N HIS A 327 -6.77 1.77 15.14
CA HIS A 327 -5.46 1.83 15.79
C HIS A 327 -4.55 0.73 15.27
N PHE A 328 -3.29 1.10 15.02
CA PHE A 328 -2.24 0.23 14.53
C PHE A 328 -1.05 0.21 15.47
N ASN A 329 -0.55 -1.00 15.72
CA ASN A 329 0.74 -1.25 16.33
C ASN A 329 1.69 -1.77 15.23
N TRP A 330 2.70 -0.99 14.89
CA TRP A 330 3.59 -1.25 13.78
C TRP A 330 4.67 -2.29 14.08
N GLY A 331 4.84 -2.74 15.35
CA GLY A 331 5.89 -3.67 15.76
C GLY A 331 7.29 -3.04 15.79
N TRP A 332 7.38 -1.74 16.04
CA TRP A 332 8.60 -0.94 16.07
C TRP A 332 8.81 -0.23 17.41
N CYS A 333 8.72 -0.98 18.51
CA CYS A 333 8.87 -0.46 19.86
C CYS A 333 7.87 0.66 20.22
N GLY A 334 6.71 0.69 19.57
CA GLY A 334 5.67 1.70 19.76
C GLY A 334 5.93 3.00 19.00
N LEU A 335 6.93 3.02 18.12
CA LEU A 335 7.20 4.18 17.27
C LEU A 335 6.04 4.37 16.30
N ASP A 336 5.47 5.58 16.29
CA ASP A 336 4.39 6.03 15.43
C ASP A 336 3.10 5.19 15.51
N ASP A 337 2.94 4.36 16.54
CA ASP A 337 1.64 3.72 16.79
C ASP A 337 0.55 4.79 16.87
N GLY A 338 -0.61 4.53 16.27
CA GLY A 338 -1.63 5.57 16.18
C GLY A 338 -2.91 5.10 15.48
N TYR A 339 -3.76 6.06 15.19
CA TYR A 339 -5.07 5.86 14.60
C TYR A 339 -5.08 6.34 13.14
N PHE A 340 -5.42 5.43 12.23
CA PHE A 340 -5.36 5.69 10.79
C PHE A 340 -6.62 5.17 10.10
N LYS A 341 -7.00 5.79 9.00
CA LYS A 341 -8.04 5.24 8.12
C LYS A 341 -7.53 4.03 7.37
N LEU A 342 -8.39 3.06 7.11
CA LEU A 342 -8.04 1.90 6.26
C LEU A 342 -7.93 2.28 4.77
N SER A 343 -8.44 3.45 4.39
CA SER A 343 -8.38 4.03 3.05
C SER A 343 -8.52 5.55 3.14
N ALA A 344 -7.84 6.32 2.29
CA ALA A 344 -8.02 7.77 2.17
C ALA A 344 -9.34 8.11 1.48
N LEU A 345 -9.88 7.20 0.69
CA LEU A 345 -11.13 7.39 -0.03
C LEU A 345 -12.34 7.05 0.82
N ASN A 346 -13.45 7.70 0.51
CA ASN A 346 -14.69 7.54 1.25
C ASN A 346 -15.35 6.20 0.90
N PRO A 347 -15.90 5.44 1.87
CA PRO A 347 -16.61 4.19 1.62
C PRO A 347 -17.79 4.24 0.63
N THR A 348 -18.37 5.41 0.42
CA THR A 348 -19.46 5.60 -0.58
C THR A 348 -18.96 5.77 -2.00
N GLU A 349 -17.70 6.13 -2.17
CA GLU A 349 -17.05 6.19 -3.46
C GLU A 349 -16.42 4.83 -3.67
N GLN A 350 -17.23 3.90 -4.15
CA GLN A 350 -16.79 2.54 -4.38
C GLN A 350 -15.81 2.50 -5.53
N GLY A 351 -14.74 1.78 -5.36
CA GLY A 351 -13.76 1.56 -6.39
C GLY A 351 -12.40 2.09 -6.02
N ILE A 352 -11.71 1.38 -5.16
CA ILE A 352 -10.47 1.87 -4.67
C ILE A 352 -9.43 0.80 -4.61
N GLY A 353 -8.26 1.22 -5.00
CA GLY A 353 -7.05 0.53 -4.82
C GLY A 353 -6.43 0.13 -6.12
N GLY A 354 -6.60 0.94 -7.12
CA GLY A 354 -5.86 0.82 -8.34
C GLY A 354 -4.60 1.64 -8.28
N SER A 355 -3.50 1.13 -7.77
CA SER A 355 -2.21 1.74 -8.02
C SER A 355 -1.40 0.86 -8.95
N GLU A 356 -0.50 1.48 -9.69
CA GLU A 356 0.50 0.77 -10.53
C GLU A 356 1.27 -0.29 -9.72
N ASP A 357 1.30 -0.16 -8.40
CA ASP A 357 1.94 -1.08 -7.46
C ASP A 357 0.94 -1.85 -6.57
N GLY A 358 -0.37 -1.72 -6.81
CA GLY A 358 -1.43 -2.59 -6.29
C GLY A 358 -1.37 -2.89 -4.80
N TYR A 359 -1.35 -1.86 -3.94
CA TYR A 359 -1.24 -2.12 -2.50
C TYR A 359 -2.52 -2.66 -1.88
N SER A 360 -3.67 -2.19 -2.34
CA SER A 360 -4.96 -2.73 -1.93
C SER A 360 -5.14 -4.19 -2.33
N SER A 361 -4.54 -4.62 -3.44
CA SER A 361 -4.49 -6.03 -3.84
C SER A 361 -3.52 -6.87 -3.03
N GLY A 362 -2.67 -6.26 -2.21
CA GLY A 362 -1.68 -6.94 -1.38
C GLY A 362 -1.97 -6.90 0.11
N ILE A 363 -3.13 -6.39 0.56
CA ILE A 363 -3.48 -6.42 1.98
C ILE A 363 -4.07 -7.77 2.35
N GLU A 364 -3.45 -8.41 3.34
CA GLU A 364 -3.81 -9.71 3.87
C GLU A 364 -4.05 -9.62 5.38
N ILE A 365 -4.99 -10.41 5.89
CA ILE A 365 -5.20 -10.53 7.34
C ILE A 365 -5.32 -11.98 7.78
N VAL A 366 -4.85 -12.22 9.01
CA VAL A 366 -5.26 -13.38 9.81
C VAL A 366 -6.16 -12.86 10.92
N TYR A 367 -7.35 -13.40 10.99
CA TYR A 367 -8.42 -12.94 11.87
C TYR A 367 -9.15 -14.13 12.54
N ASN A 368 -10.11 -13.85 13.41
CA ASN A 368 -10.74 -14.83 14.30
C ASN A 368 -9.70 -15.57 15.17
N ILE A 369 -8.69 -14.83 15.61
CA ILE A 369 -7.61 -15.34 16.43
C ILE A 369 -8.12 -15.38 17.89
N LYS A 370 -8.33 -16.57 18.41
CA LYS A 370 -8.77 -16.79 19.81
C LYS A 370 -8.22 -18.11 20.34
N PRO A 371 -7.92 -18.23 21.64
CA PRO A 371 -7.57 -19.51 22.26
C PRO A 371 -8.61 -20.60 21.97
N ASP A 372 -8.16 -21.85 21.83
CA ASP A 372 -9.08 -23.00 21.75
C ASP A 372 -9.57 -23.37 23.17
N GLU A 373 -10.83 -23.05 23.45
CA GLU A 373 -11.48 -23.33 24.73
C GLU A 373 -12.12 -24.73 24.80
N GLY A 374 -11.90 -25.55 23.77
CA GLY A 374 -12.49 -26.85 23.61
C GLY A 374 -13.84 -26.83 22.88
N GLY A 375 -14.17 -27.92 22.21
CA GLY A 375 -15.33 -27.98 21.32
C GLY A 375 -15.02 -27.50 19.92
N SER A 376 -13.76 -27.56 19.56
CA SER A 376 -13.19 -27.13 18.34
C SER A 376 -14.02 -27.46 17.11
N PRO A 377 -14.38 -26.48 16.33
CA PRO A 377 -15.04 -26.72 15.08
C PRO A 377 -14.10 -27.50 14.14
N THR A 378 -14.68 -28.13 13.17
CA THR A 378 -13.97 -28.55 11.98
C THR A 378 -13.13 -27.40 11.45
N ILE A 379 -11.85 -27.66 11.16
CA ILE A 379 -11.01 -26.71 10.44
C ILE A 379 -11.77 -26.31 9.19
N GLU A 380 -12.17 -25.04 9.08
CA GLU A 380 -12.65 -24.51 7.82
C GLU A 380 -11.43 -24.32 6.94
N GLY A 381 -11.21 -25.22 5.97
CA GLY A 381 -10.29 -24.98 4.90
C GLY A 381 -10.75 -23.72 4.18
N ALA A 382 -9.91 -22.70 4.14
CA ALA A 382 -10.24 -21.51 3.42
C ALA A 382 -10.04 -21.78 1.93
N VAL A 383 -11.15 -21.92 1.22
CA VAL A 383 -11.15 -21.88 -0.23
C VAL A 383 -11.49 -20.46 -0.64
N TYR A 384 -10.49 -19.76 -1.12
CA TYR A 384 -10.66 -18.45 -1.71
C TYR A 384 -10.58 -18.58 -3.21
N GLY A 385 -11.47 -18.02 -3.96
CA GLY A 385 -11.41 -18.12 -5.40
C GLY A 385 -12.11 -16.98 -6.08
N ASN A 386 -11.45 -16.42 -7.06
CA ASN A 386 -12.07 -15.64 -8.12
C ASN A 386 -12.73 -16.61 -9.08
N PHE A 387 -13.81 -17.22 -8.67
CA PHE A 387 -14.58 -18.05 -9.57
C PHE A 387 -15.52 -17.16 -10.37
N LEU A 388 -15.39 -17.25 -11.65
CA LEU A 388 -16.41 -16.82 -12.57
C LEU A 388 -16.94 -18.08 -13.24
N PRO A 389 -18.12 -18.50 -12.89
CA PRO A 389 -18.83 -19.44 -13.69
C PRO A 389 -19.36 -18.73 -14.95
N ASP A 390 -18.49 -18.57 -15.96
CA ASP A 390 -18.97 -18.29 -17.29
C ASP A 390 -19.44 -19.61 -17.92
N ILE A 391 -20.69 -19.64 -18.25
CA ILE A 391 -21.28 -20.79 -18.97
C ILE A 391 -20.97 -20.61 -20.44
N TYR A 392 -19.94 -21.31 -20.92
CA TYR A 392 -19.53 -21.18 -22.31
C TYR A 392 -20.42 -21.95 -23.29
N THR A 393 -20.95 -23.12 -22.91
CA THR A 393 -21.84 -23.92 -23.78
C THR A 393 -22.61 -24.93 -22.96
N VAL A 394 -23.89 -25.04 -23.23
CA VAL A 394 -24.70 -26.26 -23.00
C VAL A 394 -24.76 -27.01 -24.31
N GLU A 395 -23.89 -28.02 -24.51
CA GLU A 395 -23.97 -28.86 -25.71
C GLU A 395 -25.20 -29.74 -25.60
N ALA A 396 -26.15 -29.56 -26.54
CA ALA A 396 -27.33 -30.37 -26.68
C ALA A 396 -26.94 -31.70 -27.32
N GLY A 397 -26.57 -32.68 -26.51
CA GLY A 397 -26.24 -34.03 -26.90
C GLY A 397 -26.72 -35.03 -25.83
N ALA A 398 -26.44 -36.34 -25.98
CA ALA A 398 -26.78 -37.35 -24.98
C ALA A 398 -26.15 -37.07 -23.59
N ALA A 399 -25.11 -36.24 -23.49
CA ALA A 399 -24.56 -35.71 -22.29
C ALA A 399 -24.54 -34.17 -22.32
N GLN A 400 -25.32 -33.50 -21.47
CA GLN A 400 -25.23 -32.05 -21.31
C GLN A 400 -24.06 -31.75 -20.42
N THR A 401 -23.00 -31.23 -20.99
CA THR A 401 -21.79 -30.86 -20.29
C THR A 401 -21.81 -29.37 -20.00
N ILE A 402 -21.63 -29.02 -18.72
CA ILE A 402 -21.49 -27.62 -18.33
C ILE A 402 -20.00 -27.29 -18.33
N LYS A 403 -19.65 -26.26 -19.07
CA LYS A 403 -18.29 -25.73 -19.10
C LYS A 403 -18.23 -24.48 -18.26
N PHE A 404 -17.38 -24.47 -17.24
CA PHE A 404 -17.13 -23.32 -16.37
C PHE A 404 -15.73 -22.80 -16.61
N ALA A 405 -15.60 -21.50 -16.68
CA ALA A 405 -14.31 -20.85 -16.59
C ALA A 405 -13.99 -20.51 -15.14
N LEU A 406 -12.86 -20.97 -14.66
CA LEU A 406 -12.28 -20.58 -13.38
C LEU A 406 -11.09 -19.68 -13.68
N THR A 407 -11.18 -18.42 -13.30
CA THR A 407 -10.07 -17.48 -13.42
C THR A 407 -9.63 -17.03 -12.03
N GLY A 408 -8.33 -16.96 -11.77
CA GLY A 408 -7.78 -16.43 -10.53
C GLY A 408 -8.14 -17.23 -9.28
N TYR A 409 -7.99 -18.52 -9.32
CA TYR A 409 -8.27 -19.41 -8.20
C TYR A 409 -7.15 -19.38 -7.16
N PHE A 410 -7.53 -19.28 -5.90
CA PHE A 410 -6.66 -19.30 -4.76
C PHE A 410 -7.24 -20.21 -3.66
N THR A 411 -6.46 -21.16 -3.18
CA THR A 411 -6.84 -21.99 -2.02
C THR A 411 -5.66 -22.16 -1.08
N ALA A 412 -5.91 -22.08 0.19
CA ALA A 412 -4.93 -22.22 1.23
C ALA A 412 -5.05 -23.55 1.94
N ASN A 413 -3.94 -24.23 2.16
CA ASN A 413 -3.85 -25.42 2.96
C ASN A 413 -3.28 -25.11 4.36
N ILE A 414 -4.13 -25.11 5.40
CA ILE A 414 -3.72 -24.88 6.78
C ILE A 414 -3.43 -26.19 7.54
N TYR A 415 -3.57 -27.34 6.90
CA TYR A 415 -3.38 -28.63 7.52
C TYR A 415 -1.90 -29.01 7.68
N SER A 416 -1.60 -29.99 8.49
CA SER A 416 -0.25 -30.47 8.76
C SER A 416 0.36 -31.33 7.64
N THR A 417 -0.45 -31.79 6.69
CA THR A 417 -0.07 -32.67 5.60
C THR A 417 -0.47 -32.10 4.24
N TRP A 418 0.02 -32.72 3.18
CA TRP A 418 -0.49 -32.49 1.83
C TRP A 418 -2.00 -32.70 1.80
N ASN A 419 -2.70 -31.81 1.16
CA ASN A 419 -4.14 -31.92 0.98
C ASN A 419 -4.50 -32.04 -0.50
N LEU A 420 -5.17 -33.12 -0.85
CA LEU A 420 -5.78 -33.28 -2.17
C LEU A 420 -7.13 -32.58 -2.15
N ILE A 421 -7.33 -31.68 -3.09
CA ILE A 421 -8.61 -31.01 -3.33
C ILE A 421 -9.12 -31.31 -4.73
N LYS A 422 -10.43 -31.27 -4.89
CA LYS A 422 -11.10 -31.38 -6.18
C LYS A 422 -11.97 -30.14 -6.39
N LEU A 423 -11.78 -29.47 -7.52
CA LEU A 423 -12.61 -28.33 -7.87
C LEU A 423 -13.99 -28.79 -8.37
N GLY A 424 -15.03 -28.03 -8.11
CA GLY A 424 -16.38 -28.34 -8.54
C GLY A 424 -17.36 -27.21 -8.23
N LEU A 425 -18.62 -27.60 -8.13
CA LEU A 425 -19.74 -26.71 -7.82
C LEU A 425 -20.59 -27.36 -6.74
N ILE A 426 -21.36 -26.54 -6.04
CA ILE A 426 -22.44 -26.99 -5.20
C ILE A 426 -23.75 -26.39 -5.69
N ALA A 427 -24.72 -27.24 -6.00
CA ALA A 427 -26.08 -26.84 -6.33
C ALA A 427 -26.95 -26.98 -5.07
N VAL A 428 -27.54 -25.90 -4.64
CA VAL A 428 -28.47 -25.84 -3.52
C VAL A 428 -29.88 -25.76 -4.07
N ASN A 429 -30.70 -26.76 -3.77
CA ASN A 429 -32.11 -26.73 -4.15
C ASN A 429 -32.84 -25.63 -3.38
N ASN A 430 -33.53 -24.73 -4.09
CA ASN A 430 -34.14 -23.54 -3.50
C ASN A 430 -35.38 -23.86 -2.64
N GLU A 431 -35.99 -25.04 -2.83
CA GLU A 431 -37.19 -25.45 -2.09
C GLU A 431 -36.80 -26.27 -0.84
N THR A 432 -35.85 -27.18 -1.00
CA THR A 432 -35.51 -28.15 0.06
C THR A 432 -34.25 -27.82 0.80
N ALA A 433 -33.48 -26.84 0.34
CA ALA A 433 -32.14 -26.51 0.79
C ALA A 433 -31.12 -27.69 0.70
N ALA A 434 -31.47 -28.75 -0.03
CA ALA A 434 -30.57 -29.88 -0.24
C ALA A 434 -29.38 -29.47 -1.09
N GLU A 435 -28.19 -29.83 -0.65
CA GLU A 435 -26.94 -29.53 -1.35
C GLU A 435 -26.45 -30.72 -2.15
N THR A 436 -26.15 -30.52 -3.41
CA THR A 436 -25.58 -31.54 -4.29
C THR A 436 -24.25 -31.04 -4.85
N TYR A 437 -23.18 -31.78 -4.57
CA TYR A 437 -21.86 -31.48 -5.10
C TYR A 437 -21.71 -32.03 -6.53
N ILE A 438 -21.32 -31.13 -7.43
CA ILE A 438 -21.09 -31.45 -8.84
C ILE A 438 -19.57 -31.51 -9.04
N ASN A 439 -19.09 -32.73 -9.22
CA ASN A 439 -17.67 -33.01 -9.41
C ASN A 439 -17.14 -32.47 -10.74
N SER A 440 -15.89 -32.08 -10.74
CA SER A 440 -15.07 -31.94 -11.95
C SER A 440 -13.92 -32.96 -11.95
N ASP A 441 -13.21 -33.07 -13.05
CA ASP A 441 -12.01 -33.92 -13.14
C ASP A 441 -10.72 -33.18 -12.78
N ILE A 442 -10.83 -31.99 -12.15
CA ILE A 442 -9.68 -31.18 -11.78
C ILE A 442 -9.31 -31.42 -10.32
N TYR A 443 -8.18 -32.06 -10.15
CA TYR A 443 -7.55 -32.32 -8.85
C TYR A 443 -6.28 -31.49 -8.71
N THR A 444 -5.95 -31.11 -7.49
CA THR A 444 -4.65 -30.54 -7.17
C THR A 444 -4.25 -30.88 -5.74
N ASN A 445 -2.93 -31.03 -5.53
CA ASN A 445 -2.34 -31.17 -4.20
C ASN A 445 -1.76 -29.84 -3.76
N ILE A 446 -2.07 -29.46 -2.53
CA ILE A 446 -1.58 -28.22 -1.93
C ILE A 446 -0.71 -28.58 -0.75
N LEU A 447 0.52 -28.06 -0.73
CA LEU A 447 1.41 -28.14 0.41
C LEU A 447 0.84 -27.39 1.61
N THR A 448 1.10 -27.90 2.76
CA THR A 448 0.77 -27.28 4.03
C THR A 448 1.34 -25.86 4.14
N GLY A 449 0.48 -24.88 4.43
CA GLY A 449 0.88 -23.46 4.54
C GLY A 449 1.18 -22.79 3.20
N TYR A 450 0.89 -23.47 2.09
CA TYR A 450 0.96 -22.89 0.74
C TYR A 450 -0.43 -22.71 0.16
N TYR A 451 -0.49 -21.90 -0.89
CA TYR A 451 -1.69 -21.70 -1.68
C TYR A 451 -1.49 -22.22 -3.11
N TYR A 452 -2.57 -22.61 -3.72
CA TYR A 452 -2.62 -22.93 -5.14
C TYR A 452 -3.27 -21.77 -5.90
N SER A 453 -2.59 -21.25 -6.90
CA SER A 453 -3.10 -20.19 -7.75
C SER A 453 -3.14 -20.68 -9.20
N LEU A 454 -4.27 -20.49 -9.86
CA LEU A 454 -4.42 -20.65 -11.31
C LEU A 454 -3.99 -19.34 -11.98
N ASN A 455 -2.69 -19.04 -11.92
CA ASN A 455 -2.17 -17.73 -12.31
C ASN A 455 -2.29 -17.39 -13.80
N ASN A 456 -2.51 -18.35 -14.72
CA ASN A 456 -2.39 -18.08 -16.14
C ASN A 456 -3.40 -18.84 -17.02
N GLY A 457 -4.64 -19.04 -16.58
CA GLY A 457 -5.55 -19.71 -17.47
C GLY A 457 -6.96 -19.87 -16.94
N MET A 458 -7.92 -19.73 -17.85
CA MET A 458 -9.24 -20.31 -17.71
C MET A 458 -9.10 -21.83 -17.70
N LYS A 459 -9.53 -22.49 -16.60
CA LYS A 459 -9.83 -23.91 -16.66
C LYS A 459 -11.31 -24.08 -16.92
N VAL A 460 -11.63 -24.72 -18.00
CA VAL A 460 -13.01 -25.12 -18.31
C VAL A 460 -13.28 -26.41 -17.57
N LEU A 461 -14.22 -26.37 -16.63
CA LEU A 461 -14.76 -27.56 -15.99
C LEU A 461 -15.88 -28.12 -16.88
N SER A 462 -15.76 -29.36 -17.27
CA SER A 462 -16.81 -30.08 -18.01
C SER A 462 -17.37 -31.16 -17.10
N THR A 463 -18.63 -31.08 -16.79
CA THR A 463 -19.30 -32.08 -15.95
C THR A 463 -20.73 -32.37 -16.42
N ASP A 464 -21.16 -33.63 -16.38
CA ASP A 464 -22.55 -34.01 -16.62
C ASP A 464 -23.31 -33.93 -15.28
N ILE A 465 -24.21 -32.96 -15.16
CA ILE A 465 -25.00 -32.74 -13.94
C ILE A 465 -26.41 -33.37 -14.00
N ARG A 466 -26.82 -33.90 -15.12
CA ARG A 466 -28.21 -34.48 -15.28
C ARG A 466 -28.47 -35.64 -14.36
N GLN A 467 -27.46 -36.43 -14.09
CA GLN A 467 -27.61 -37.62 -13.21
C GLN A 467 -27.69 -37.26 -11.72
N SER A 468 -27.32 -36.04 -11.39
CA SER A 468 -27.16 -35.57 -9.98
C SER A 468 -28.30 -34.67 -9.52
N LEU A 469 -29.03 -34.02 -10.45
CA LEU A 469 -30.06 -33.05 -10.11
C LEU A 469 -31.43 -33.45 -10.70
N GLY A 470 -32.44 -33.51 -9.85
CA GLY A 470 -33.84 -33.65 -10.25
C GLY A 470 -34.43 -32.34 -10.80
N ASN A 471 -35.65 -32.37 -11.29
CA ASN A 471 -36.42 -31.18 -11.66
C ASN A 471 -36.50 -30.23 -10.47
N GLY A 472 -36.27 -28.93 -10.69
CA GLY A 472 -36.31 -27.93 -9.64
C GLY A 472 -35.53 -26.69 -10.00
N THR A 473 -35.48 -25.76 -9.05
CA THR A 473 -34.68 -24.53 -9.14
C THR A 473 -33.53 -24.61 -8.12
N TYR A 474 -32.36 -24.22 -8.55
CA TYR A 474 -31.12 -24.32 -7.77
C TYR A 474 -30.34 -23.03 -7.80
N THR A 475 -29.65 -22.76 -6.69
CA THR A 475 -28.59 -21.78 -6.61
C THR A 475 -27.24 -22.50 -6.65
N VAL A 476 -26.39 -22.16 -7.62
CA VAL A 476 -25.15 -22.89 -7.91
C VAL A 476 -23.95 -22.03 -7.52
N TYR A 477 -23.12 -22.52 -6.61
CA TYR A 477 -21.93 -21.87 -6.11
C TYR A 477 -20.66 -22.60 -6.55
N PRO A 478 -19.54 -21.90 -6.77
CA PRO A 478 -18.23 -22.53 -6.83
C PRO A 478 -17.91 -23.24 -5.52
N ALA A 479 -17.27 -24.40 -5.61
CA ALA A 479 -16.97 -25.20 -4.43
C ALA A 479 -15.70 -26.04 -4.60
N VAL A 480 -15.17 -26.49 -3.48
CA VAL A 480 -14.03 -27.40 -3.42
C VAL A 480 -14.37 -28.56 -2.56
N TYR A 481 -14.08 -29.76 -3.02
CA TYR A 481 -14.07 -30.95 -2.20
C TYR A 481 -12.70 -31.18 -1.59
N ASP A 482 -12.68 -31.22 -0.27
CA ASP A 482 -11.51 -31.49 0.55
C ASP A 482 -11.45 -32.97 0.90
N TYR A 483 -10.47 -33.69 0.36
CA TYR A 483 -10.32 -35.11 0.60
C TYR A 483 -9.85 -35.46 2.01
N SER A 484 -9.08 -34.59 2.65
CA SER A 484 -8.58 -34.83 4.00
C SER A 484 -9.70 -34.83 5.03
N TYR A 485 -10.67 -33.95 4.85
CA TYR A 485 -11.81 -33.80 5.77
C TYR A 485 -13.11 -34.29 5.19
N LYS A 486 -13.09 -34.81 3.96
CA LYS A 486 -14.26 -35.37 3.27
C LYS A 486 -15.45 -34.41 3.26
N ARG A 487 -15.20 -33.15 3.01
CA ARG A 487 -16.24 -32.11 3.02
C ARG A 487 -16.19 -31.22 1.79
N ILE A 488 -17.30 -30.56 1.52
CA ILE A 488 -17.46 -29.57 0.48
C ILE A 488 -17.39 -28.20 1.14
N ASN A 489 -16.56 -27.32 0.59
CA ASN A 489 -16.48 -25.93 1.01
C ASN A 489 -16.96 -25.05 -0.16
N LYS A 490 -17.95 -24.18 0.09
CA LYS A 490 -18.29 -23.11 -0.84
C LYS A 490 -17.11 -22.16 -0.94
N ALA A 491 -16.78 -21.75 -2.15
CA ALA A 491 -15.71 -20.79 -2.35
C ALA A 491 -16.20 -19.37 -2.02
N PHE A 492 -15.29 -18.56 -1.50
CA PHE A 492 -15.45 -17.12 -1.50
C PHE A 492 -15.35 -16.60 -2.94
N VAL A 493 -16.18 -15.65 -3.30
CA VAL A 493 -16.13 -14.98 -4.59
C VAL A 493 -15.65 -13.55 -4.36
N GLN A 494 -14.69 -13.10 -5.17
CA GLN A 494 -14.17 -11.75 -5.10
C GLN A 494 -15.30 -10.72 -5.20
N TYR A 495 -15.20 -9.63 -4.44
CA TYR A 495 -16.14 -8.53 -4.51
C TYR A 495 -16.28 -8.02 -5.96
N GLY A 496 -17.48 -7.68 -6.35
CA GLY A 496 -17.77 -7.29 -7.74
C GLY A 496 -18.05 -8.45 -8.72
N ARG A 497 -17.84 -9.71 -8.32
CA ARG A 497 -18.11 -10.89 -9.14
C ARG A 497 -19.50 -11.44 -8.94
N VAL A 498 -19.95 -12.28 -9.91
CA VAL A 498 -21.20 -13.04 -9.77
C VAL A 498 -21.00 -14.13 -8.73
N PRO A 499 -21.64 -14.04 -7.55
CA PRO A 499 -21.35 -14.96 -6.44
C PRO A 499 -21.98 -16.35 -6.63
N TYR A 500 -22.99 -16.47 -7.47
CA TYR A 500 -23.72 -17.70 -7.77
C TYR A 500 -24.46 -17.61 -9.11
N LEU A 501 -24.91 -18.75 -9.63
CA LEU A 501 -25.83 -18.81 -10.78
C LEU A 501 -27.18 -19.39 -10.36
N LYS A 502 -28.24 -18.96 -11.02
CA LYS A 502 -29.53 -19.61 -10.97
C LYS A 502 -29.57 -20.74 -12.03
N LEU A 503 -29.99 -21.93 -11.62
CA LEU A 503 -30.17 -23.07 -12.49
C LEU A 503 -31.63 -23.58 -12.39
N VAL A 504 -32.28 -23.74 -13.51
CA VAL A 504 -33.55 -24.43 -13.61
C VAL A 504 -33.32 -25.76 -14.31
N VAL A 505 -33.72 -26.86 -13.65
CA VAL A 505 -33.76 -28.22 -14.25
C VAL A 505 -35.22 -28.56 -14.51
N LYS A 506 -35.56 -28.80 -15.79
CA LYS A 506 -36.91 -29.21 -16.18
C LYS A 506 -36.81 -30.26 -17.27
N ASP A 507 -37.36 -31.44 -17.00
CA ASP A 507 -37.43 -32.57 -17.92
C ASP A 507 -36.08 -32.89 -18.58
N GLY A 508 -35.00 -32.80 -17.81
CA GLY A 508 -33.62 -33.00 -18.25
C GLY A 508 -33.01 -31.82 -19.00
N ALA A 509 -33.76 -30.75 -19.23
CA ALA A 509 -33.21 -29.49 -19.75
C ALA A 509 -32.64 -28.62 -18.62
N LEU A 510 -31.48 -28.03 -18.86
CA LEU A 510 -30.78 -27.17 -17.94
C LEU A 510 -30.78 -25.73 -18.45
N THR A 511 -31.29 -24.80 -17.64
CA THR A 511 -31.26 -23.37 -17.99
C THR A 511 -30.51 -22.61 -16.89
N PHE A 512 -29.38 -22.02 -17.26
CA PHE A 512 -28.61 -21.17 -16.38
C PHE A 512 -28.90 -19.70 -16.63
N SER A 513 -28.90 -18.91 -15.57
CA SER A 513 -28.97 -17.45 -15.63
C SER A 513 -28.18 -16.81 -14.51
N VAL A 514 -27.67 -15.62 -14.80
CA VAL A 514 -27.15 -14.72 -13.76
C VAL A 514 -28.35 -14.16 -13.00
N PRO A 515 -28.29 -14.02 -11.65
CA PRO A 515 -29.34 -13.37 -10.89
C PRO A 515 -29.68 -11.98 -11.41
N GLU A 516 -30.96 -11.66 -11.58
CA GLU A 516 -31.42 -10.36 -12.09
C GLU A 516 -31.05 -9.19 -11.15
N GLU A 517 -30.96 -9.47 -9.87
CA GLU A 517 -30.53 -8.54 -8.84
C GLU A 517 -29.04 -8.16 -8.93
N ILE A 518 -28.26 -8.91 -9.73
CA ILE A 518 -26.85 -8.64 -9.94
C ILE A 518 -26.71 -7.83 -11.22
N VAL A 519 -26.57 -6.53 -11.07
CA VAL A 519 -26.21 -5.66 -12.20
C VAL A 519 -24.82 -6.07 -12.67
N THR A 520 -24.67 -6.35 -13.97
CA THR A 520 -23.37 -6.72 -14.54
C THR A 520 -22.45 -5.52 -14.62
N THR A 521 -21.15 -5.76 -14.49
CA THR A 521 -20.15 -4.74 -14.81
C THR A 521 -20.21 -4.40 -16.30
N ASN A 522 -20.01 -3.13 -16.63
CA ASN A 522 -19.96 -2.68 -18.02
C ASN A 522 -18.73 -1.81 -18.23
N LEU A 523 -17.63 -2.48 -18.60
CA LEU A 523 -16.33 -1.86 -18.78
C LEU A 523 -16.14 -1.36 -20.21
N SER A 524 -15.58 -0.18 -20.34
CA SER A 524 -15.16 0.40 -21.62
C SER A 524 -13.76 1.02 -21.49
N LEU A 525 -12.98 0.92 -22.55
CA LEU A 525 -11.64 1.51 -22.61
C LEU A 525 -11.77 3.00 -22.95
N ALA A 526 -11.53 3.86 -21.98
CA ALA A 526 -11.59 5.30 -22.15
C ALA A 526 -10.34 5.84 -22.88
N SER A 527 -9.16 5.30 -22.55
CA SER A 527 -7.93 5.59 -23.26
C SER A 527 -6.91 4.47 -23.12
N LEU A 528 -6.01 4.36 -24.11
CA LEU A 528 -4.86 3.45 -24.08
C LEU A 528 -3.65 4.16 -24.68
N THR A 529 -2.58 4.24 -23.91
CA THR A 529 -1.32 4.84 -24.33
C THR A 529 -0.18 3.84 -24.23
N PHE A 530 0.59 3.69 -25.29
CA PHE A 530 1.78 2.87 -25.26
C PHE A 530 2.98 3.73 -24.80
N ASN A 531 3.50 3.44 -23.61
CA ASN A 531 4.62 4.18 -23.03
C ASN A 531 5.96 3.73 -23.59
N THR A 532 6.02 2.48 -24.10
CA THR A 532 7.17 1.89 -24.78
C THR A 532 6.74 1.23 -26.08
N ARG A 533 7.70 0.99 -26.96
CA ARG A 533 7.52 0.23 -28.20
C ARG A 533 7.51 -1.27 -27.90
N PHE A 534 7.06 -2.07 -28.86
CA PHE A 534 7.01 -3.52 -28.75
C PHE A 534 8.18 -4.16 -29.46
N TYR A 535 9.03 -4.82 -28.70
CA TYR A 535 10.19 -5.57 -29.19
C TYR A 535 10.20 -6.96 -28.60
N LYS A 536 10.49 -7.96 -29.41
CA LYS A 536 10.61 -9.36 -28.99
C LYS A 536 11.61 -9.51 -27.84
N GLY A 537 11.25 -10.31 -26.85
CA GLY A 537 12.12 -10.56 -25.70
C GLY A 537 12.19 -9.43 -24.66
N ASN A 538 11.58 -8.28 -24.93
CA ASN A 538 11.58 -7.14 -24.04
C ASN A 538 10.29 -7.02 -23.20
N ARG A 539 10.27 -6.04 -22.31
CA ARG A 539 9.07 -5.62 -21.62
C ARG A 539 8.35 -4.55 -22.46
N TYR A 540 7.08 -4.37 -22.19
CA TYR A 540 6.31 -3.22 -22.66
C TYR A 540 5.61 -2.56 -21.48
N SER A 541 5.35 -1.27 -21.62
CA SER A 541 4.61 -0.47 -20.66
C SER A 541 3.47 0.23 -21.37
N VAL A 542 2.28 0.12 -20.81
CA VAL A 542 1.06 0.74 -21.35
C VAL A 542 0.27 1.38 -20.21
N THR A 543 -0.32 2.55 -20.48
CA THR A 543 -1.25 3.21 -19.56
C THR A 543 -2.65 3.05 -20.12
N ALA A 544 -3.55 2.42 -19.34
CA ALA A 544 -4.93 2.19 -19.74
C ALA A 544 -5.90 2.85 -18.74
N SER A 545 -6.83 3.66 -19.26
CA SER A 545 -7.95 4.21 -18.51
C SER A 545 -9.21 3.42 -18.85
N ILE A 546 -9.84 2.83 -17.85
CA ILE A 546 -11.03 2.00 -18.02
C ILE A 546 -12.18 2.64 -17.25
N LYS A 547 -13.28 2.86 -17.95
CA LYS A 547 -14.55 3.34 -17.39
C LYS A 547 -15.49 2.16 -17.12
N ASN A 548 -16.17 2.21 -16.00
CA ASN A 548 -17.25 1.27 -15.68
C ASN A 548 -18.60 2.03 -15.61
N SER A 549 -19.55 1.64 -16.42
CA SER A 549 -20.92 2.17 -16.41
C SER A 549 -21.95 1.17 -15.88
N GLY A 550 -21.46 0.07 -15.29
CA GLY A 550 -22.27 -0.96 -14.67
C GLY A 550 -22.01 -1.02 -13.16
N ARG A 551 -22.24 -2.19 -12.58
CA ARG A 551 -21.91 -2.47 -11.18
C ARG A 551 -20.43 -2.28 -10.92
N ASP A 552 -20.07 -1.90 -9.69
CA ASP A 552 -18.68 -1.79 -9.25
C ASP A 552 -17.82 -2.99 -9.65
N TYR A 553 -16.69 -2.67 -10.23
CA TYR A 553 -15.70 -3.65 -10.68
C TYR A 553 -14.50 -3.63 -9.72
N CYS A 554 -14.17 -4.79 -9.17
CA CYS A 554 -12.96 -4.97 -8.38
C CYS A 554 -12.32 -6.29 -8.80
N ALA A 555 -11.44 -6.23 -9.80
CA ALA A 555 -10.82 -7.43 -10.35
C ALA A 555 -9.62 -7.12 -11.24
N ARG A 556 -8.89 -8.19 -11.59
CA ARG A 556 -7.73 -8.09 -12.47
C ARG A 556 -8.11 -7.74 -13.90
N VAL A 557 -7.33 -6.86 -14.47
CA VAL A 557 -7.34 -6.54 -15.91
C VAL A 557 -6.01 -6.96 -16.50
N TYR A 558 -6.04 -7.55 -17.67
CA TYR A 558 -4.87 -8.12 -18.33
C TYR A 558 -4.56 -7.36 -19.61
N PRO A 559 -3.34 -6.88 -19.83
CA PRO A 559 -2.89 -6.53 -21.16
C PRO A 559 -2.73 -7.81 -21.99
N ALA A 560 -3.15 -7.78 -23.25
CA ALA A 560 -3.16 -8.96 -24.09
C ALA A 560 -2.72 -8.65 -25.52
N ILE A 561 -2.04 -9.60 -26.12
CA ILE A 561 -1.57 -9.51 -27.52
C ILE A 561 -2.29 -10.59 -28.34
N PHE A 562 -2.76 -10.19 -29.51
CA PHE A 562 -3.51 -11.02 -30.44
C PHE A 562 -2.83 -11.03 -31.80
N ASP A 563 -2.94 -12.14 -32.54
CA ASP A 563 -2.52 -12.19 -33.94
C ASP A 563 -3.46 -11.36 -34.86
N THR A 564 -3.11 -11.30 -36.15
CA THR A 564 -3.93 -10.58 -37.16
C THR A 564 -5.30 -11.23 -37.41
N ASP A 565 -5.46 -12.51 -37.07
CA ASP A 565 -6.72 -13.22 -37.15
C ASP A 565 -7.59 -13.03 -35.91
N GLY A 566 -7.05 -12.36 -34.88
CA GLY A 566 -7.73 -12.05 -33.65
C GLY A 566 -7.59 -13.09 -32.54
N ASN A 567 -6.77 -14.12 -32.73
CA ASN A 567 -6.50 -15.14 -31.72
C ASN A 567 -5.54 -14.61 -30.64
N LEU A 568 -5.78 -14.99 -29.40
CA LEU A 568 -4.95 -14.59 -28.26
C LEU A 568 -3.57 -15.28 -28.34
N ILE A 569 -2.51 -14.49 -28.46
CA ILE A 569 -1.11 -14.97 -28.39
C ILE A 569 -0.63 -15.08 -26.95
N GLY A 570 -0.97 -14.10 -26.11
CA GLY A 570 -0.62 -14.14 -24.69
C GLY A 570 -1.20 -12.99 -23.89
N LYS A 571 -1.31 -13.23 -22.57
CA LYS A 571 -1.69 -12.21 -21.58
C LYS A 571 -0.43 -11.77 -20.84
N GLY A 572 -0.33 -10.47 -20.58
CA GLY A 572 0.71 -9.92 -19.73
C GLY A 572 0.36 -10.00 -18.24
N LYS A 573 1.22 -9.41 -17.40
CA LYS A 573 1.00 -9.30 -15.95
C LYS A 573 -0.28 -8.48 -15.72
N PRO A 574 -1.24 -9.00 -14.95
CA PRO A 574 -2.45 -8.25 -14.64
C PRO A 574 -2.22 -7.20 -13.58
N GLU A 575 -3.08 -6.17 -13.60
CA GLU A 575 -3.27 -5.25 -12.49
C GLU A 575 -4.72 -5.32 -11.99
N VAL A 576 -4.92 -5.05 -10.70
CA VAL A 576 -6.26 -4.99 -10.12
C VAL A 576 -6.85 -3.60 -10.38
N TYR A 577 -7.99 -3.59 -11.04
CA TYR A 577 -8.79 -2.39 -11.23
C TYR A 577 -9.97 -2.44 -10.27
N GLU A 578 -10.09 -1.43 -9.45
CA GLU A 578 -11.29 -1.16 -8.67
C GLU A 578 -11.94 0.08 -9.30
N ILE A 579 -13.12 -0.12 -9.90
CA ILE A 579 -13.81 0.93 -10.65
C ILE A 579 -15.27 0.97 -10.19
N ALA A 580 -15.64 2.02 -9.48
CA ALA A 580 -17.04 2.22 -9.09
C ALA A 580 -17.94 2.45 -10.31
N THR A 581 -19.23 2.31 -10.10
CA THR A 581 -20.25 2.67 -11.09
C THR A 581 -20.04 4.10 -11.58
N ASP A 582 -20.02 4.26 -12.91
CA ASP A 582 -19.80 5.52 -13.63
C ASP A 582 -18.42 6.17 -13.46
N GLN A 583 -17.46 5.49 -12.83
CA GLN A 583 -16.11 5.98 -12.63
C GLN A 583 -15.12 5.45 -13.69
N THR A 584 -13.95 6.09 -13.73
CA THR A 584 -12.83 5.72 -14.60
C THR A 584 -11.57 5.60 -13.76
N THR A 585 -10.83 4.49 -13.93
CA THR A 585 -9.55 4.24 -13.27
C THR A 585 -8.45 4.09 -14.30
N THR A 586 -7.28 4.67 -14.03
CA THR A 586 -6.11 4.65 -14.91
C THR A 586 -4.95 3.95 -14.25
N HIS A 587 -4.36 2.98 -14.96
CA HIS A 587 -3.16 2.27 -14.51
C HIS A 587 -2.10 2.20 -15.60
N THR A 588 -0.83 2.18 -15.17
CA THR A 588 0.29 1.81 -16.02
C THR A 588 0.67 0.36 -15.75
N LEU A 589 0.54 -0.48 -16.78
CA LEU A 589 0.86 -1.89 -16.75
C LEU A 589 2.21 -2.14 -17.41
N VAL A 590 3.07 -2.90 -16.73
CA VAL A 590 4.37 -3.32 -17.27
C VAL A 590 4.39 -4.85 -17.38
N SER A 591 4.62 -5.36 -18.58
CA SER A 591 4.60 -6.81 -18.85
C SER A 591 5.72 -7.20 -19.79
N SER A 592 6.09 -8.48 -19.75
CA SER A 592 7.01 -9.07 -20.74
C SER A 592 6.27 -9.48 -21.99
N MET A 593 6.92 -9.33 -23.15
CA MET A 593 6.41 -9.90 -24.41
C MET A 593 6.27 -11.41 -24.29
N PRO A 594 5.23 -12.01 -24.89
CA PRO A 594 5.10 -13.47 -24.97
C PRO A 594 6.35 -14.10 -25.58
N SER A 595 6.82 -15.23 -25.04
CA SER A 595 8.07 -15.87 -25.48
C SER A 595 8.00 -16.45 -26.89
N ASN A 596 6.78 -16.77 -27.36
CA ASN A 596 6.51 -17.35 -28.67
C ASN A 596 6.23 -16.32 -29.76
N ILE A 597 6.27 -15.01 -29.44
CA ILE A 597 5.99 -13.97 -30.42
C ILE A 597 7.18 -13.77 -31.37
N THR A 598 6.88 -13.49 -32.66
CA THR A 598 7.85 -13.11 -33.69
C THR A 598 7.66 -11.67 -34.08
N ALA A 599 8.62 -11.10 -34.78
CA ALA A 599 8.44 -9.76 -35.37
C ALA A 599 7.33 -9.80 -36.42
N GLY A 600 6.50 -8.76 -36.44
CA GLY A 600 5.31 -8.66 -37.31
C GLY A 600 4.24 -7.76 -36.74
N ASP A 601 3.10 -7.73 -37.42
CA ASP A 601 1.95 -6.96 -37.00
C ASP A 601 1.01 -7.79 -36.11
N TYR A 602 0.49 -7.16 -35.06
CA TYR A 602 -0.38 -7.76 -34.08
C TYR A 602 -1.41 -6.75 -33.61
N TYR A 603 -2.32 -7.20 -32.76
CA TYR A 603 -3.22 -6.33 -32.03
C TYR A 603 -2.95 -6.40 -30.52
N PHE A 604 -3.08 -5.27 -29.86
CA PHE A 604 -3.05 -5.15 -28.41
C PHE A 604 -4.46 -4.84 -27.90
N GLY A 605 -4.85 -5.43 -26.80
CA GLY A 605 -6.13 -5.19 -26.15
C GLY A 605 -6.05 -5.37 -24.64
N MET A 606 -7.06 -4.88 -23.95
CA MET A 606 -7.23 -5.08 -22.52
C MET A 606 -8.32 -6.12 -22.30
N LEU A 607 -8.08 -7.09 -21.43
CA LEU A 607 -9.05 -8.10 -21.07
C LEU A 607 -9.48 -7.94 -19.64
N ASP A 608 -10.77 -8.05 -19.36
CA ASP A 608 -11.26 -8.19 -18.01
C ASP A 608 -10.81 -9.52 -17.39
N ASN A 609 -11.15 -9.72 -16.14
CA ASN A 609 -10.80 -10.96 -15.44
C ASN A 609 -11.50 -12.21 -16.01
N ASN A 610 -12.55 -12.04 -16.80
CA ASN A 610 -13.27 -13.10 -17.49
C ASN A 610 -12.63 -13.46 -18.84
N GLY A 611 -11.70 -12.63 -19.30
CA GLY A 611 -11.11 -12.73 -20.61
C GLY A 611 -11.92 -12.01 -21.70
N ASN A 612 -12.95 -11.23 -21.33
CA ASN A 612 -13.67 -10.41 -22.28
C ASN A 612 -12.84 -9.19 -22.66
N LEU A 613 -12.91 -8.80 -23.91
CA LEU A 613 -12.22 -7.61 -24.39
C LEU A 613 -12.88 -6.35 -23.83
N ILE A 614 -12.05 -5.46 -23.27
CA ILE A 614 -12.47 -4.14 -22.81
C ILE A 614 -12.16 -3.13 -23.93
N GLY A 615 -13.18 -2.68 -24.63
CA GLY A 615 -13.04 -1.78 -25.76
C GLY A 615 -12.49 -2.45 -27.02
N GLU A 616 -11.84 -1.68 -27.89
CA GLU A 616 -11.31 -2.15 -29.16
C GLU A 616 -9.82 -2.50 -29.07
N LYS A 617 -9.40 -3.47 -29.89
CA LYS A 617 -7.98 -3.81 -30.07
C LYS A 617 -7.28 -2.70 -30.87
N GLN A 618 -6.06 -2.36 -30.50
CA GLN A 618 -5.20 -1.41 -31.22
C GLN A 618 -4.10 -2.15 -31.97
N ALA A 619 -3.85 -1.76 -33.22
CA ALA A 619 -2.77 -2.33 -34.03
C ALA A 619 -1.39 -1.96 -33.42
N ILE A 620 -0.52 -2.94 -33.31
CA ILE A 620 0.88 -2.77 -32.88
C ILE A 620 1.81 -3.51 -33.85
N THR A 621 3.05 -3.05 -33.96
CA THR A 621 4.11 -3.74 -34.66
C THR A 621 5.18 -4.20 -33.67
N VAL A 622 5.43 -5.49 -33.60
CA VAL A 622 6.52 -6.10 -32.83
C VAL A 622 7.78 -6.14 -33.70
N LYS A 623 8.86 -5.59 -33.19
CA LYS A 623 10.17 -5.58 -33.88
C LYS A 623 11.13 -6.60 -33.29
N GLU A 624 12.09 -7.06 -34.11
CA GLU A 624 13.22 -7.84 -33.59
C GLU A 624 14.15 -6.94 -32.76
N ASP A 625 14.63 -7.50 -31.65
CA ASP A 625 15.70 -6.90 -30.86
C ASP A 625 16.92 -7.82 -30.88
N ASN A 626 18.10 -7.27 -31.18
CA ASN A 626 19.35 -7.99 -31.16
C ASN A 626 19.98 -8.09 -29.74
N GLY A 627 19.28 -7.58 -28.71
CA GLY A 627 19.70 -7.59 -27.31
C GLY A 627 20.90 -6.68 -27.00
N LEU A 628 21.38 -5.91 -27.98
CA LEU A 628 22.49 -4.97 -27.83
C LEU A 628 21.98 -3.55 -27.76
N TYR A 629 22.46 -2.78 -26.79
CA TYR A 629 22.22 -1.36 -26.71
C TYR A 629 23.41 -0.64 -26.08
N SER A 630 23.48 0.66 -26.30
CA SER A 630 24.49 1.51 -25.68
C SER A 630 23.84 2.81 -25.19
N LEU A 631 24.00 3.11 -23.91
CA LEU A 631 23.48 4.32 -23.27
C LEU A 631 24.61 5.29 -22.96
N GLN A 632 24.33 6.58 -23.14
CA GLN A 632 25.21 7.67 -22.74
C GLN A 632 24.42 8.66 -21.90
N VAL A 633 24.98 9.09 -20.79
CA VAL A 633 24.41 10.18 -19.97
C VAL A 633 25.22 11.45 -20.26
N GLY A 634 24.63 12.38 -21.02
CA GLY A 634 25.27 13.63 -21.37
C GLY A 634 25.30 14.65 -20.23
N ILE A 635 24.17 14.79 -19.56
CA ILE A 635 24.02 15.72 -18.41
C ILE A 635 23.42 14.94 -17.25
N PHE A 636 24.11 15.00 -16.11
CA PHE A 636 23.60 14.50 -14.83
C PHE A 636 23.68 15.64 -13.82
N THR A 637 22.59 15.94 -13.14
CA THR A 637 22.52 17.03 -12.16
C THR A 637 21.85 16.54 -10.88
N ILE A 638 22.31 17.07 -9.76
CA ILE A 638 21.70 16.97 -8.44
C ILE A 638 21.19 18.37 -8.12
N LYS A 639 19.92 18.51 -7.79
CA LYS A 639 19.32 19.80 -7.46
C LYS A 639 19.92 20.31 -6.16
N ASN A 640 20.40 21.56 -6.17
CA ASN A 640 21.02 22.21 -5.01
C ASN A 640 22.15 21.37 -4.39
N ALA A 641 23.11 20.87 -5.17
CA ALA A 641 24.14 19.91 -4.73
C ALA A 641 24.92 20.35 -3.48
N ASP A 642 25.07 21.64 -3.21
CA ASP A 642 25.73 22.17 -2.02
C ASP A 642 24.81 22.28 -0.78
N ASP A 643 23.50 21.99 -0.96
CA ASP A 643 22.50 22.22 0.07
C ASP A 643 21.26 21.30 -0.16
N VAL A 644 21.52 19.99 -0.25
CA VAL A 644 20.50 19.00 -0.60
C VAL A 644 19.64 18.66 0.62
N ASP A 645 18.32 18.59 0.43
CA ASP A 645 17.38 18.04 1.40
C ASP A 645 17.56 16.54 1.49
N ALA A 646 17.88 16.03 2.69
CA ALA A 646 18.03 14.60 2.94
C ALA A 646 16.72 13.83 2.75
N ALA A 647 15.58 14.47 2.96
CA ALA A 647 14.28 13.80 2.79
C ALA A 647 14.05 13.38 1.34
N ASN A 648 14.56 14.18 0.38
CA ASN A 648 14.35 13.89 -1.05
C ASN A 648 15.47 14.45 -1.92
N VAL A 649 16.44 13.62 -2.27
CA VAL A 649 17.53 14.00 -3.18
C VAL A 649 17.05 13.93 -4.62
N GLN A 650 16.76 15.09 -5.21
CA GLN A 650 16.28 15.17 -6.58
C GLN A 650 17.45 15.15 -7.57
N MET A 651 17.40 14.22 -8.51
CA MET A 651 18.42 14.04 -9.53
C MET A 651 17.78 14.03 -10.93
N THR A 652 18.52 14.50 -11.91
CA THR A 652 18.08 14.51 -13.32
C THR A 652 19.21 14.02 -14.21
N ALA A 653 18.91 13.08 -15.09
CA ALA A 653 19.86 12.53 -16.06
C ALA A 653 19.31 12.65 -17.49
N ARG A 654 20.10 13.22 -18.40
CA ARG A 654 19.80 13.22 -19.84
C ARG A 654 20.44 11.99 -20.44
N VAL A 655 19.63 11.00 -20.79
CA VAL A 655 20.05 9.69 -21.29
C VAL A 655 19.82 9.63 -22.80
N THR A 656 20.85 9.27 -23.55
CA THR A 656 20.80 9.06 -25.01
C THR A 656 21.12 7.61 -25.32
N CYS A 657 20.34 6.97 -26.17
CA CYS A 657 20.68 5.68 -26.75
C CYS A 657 21.59 5.90 -27.98
N SER A 658 22.83 5.47 -27.93
CA SER A 658 23.78 5.60 -29.03
C SER A 658 23.80 4.41 -29.99
N GLY A 659 23.16 3.28 -29.63
CA GLY A 659 23.03 2.09 -30.47
C GLY A 659 22.08 1.07 -29.88
N GLY A 660 21.43 0.30 -30.75
CA GLY A 660 20.46 -0.72 -30.37
C GLY A 660 19.17 -0.18 -29.80
N TYR A 661 18.42 -1.03 -29.10
CA TYR A 661 17.18 -0.66 -28.45
C TYR A 661 17.29 -0.85 -26.94
N PHE A 662 17.11 0.20 -26.19
CA PHE A 662 17.04 0.14 -24.73
C PHE A 662 15.58 0.08 -24.28
N ASN A 663 15.30 -0.83 -23.37
CA ASN A 663 14.03 -0.90 -22.65
C ASN A 663 14.28 -1.33 -21.21
N GLY A 664 13.97 -0.48 -20.25
CA GLY A 664 14.22 -0.77 -18.84
C GLY A 664 14.09 0.45 -17.96
N ALA A 665 14.46 0.29 -16.71
CA ALA A 665 14.63 1.36 -15.74
C ALA A 665 16.10 1.56 -15.43
N LEU A 666 16.47 2.76 -14.99
CA LEU A 666 17.79 3.09 -14.49
C LEU A 666 17.74 3.32 -12.98
N ASP A 667 18.86 3.10 -12.32
CA ASP A 667 19.00 3.27 -10.87
C ASP A 667 19.88 4.48 -10.55
N ALA A 668 19.40 5.35 -9.65
CA ALA A 668 20.19 6.42 -9.04
C ALA A 668 20.65 5.95 -7.66
N TYR A 669 21.95 5.81 -7.47
CA TYR A 669 22.57 5.38 -6.21
C TYR A 669 23.22 6.55 -5.48
N ILE A 670 23.12 6.54 -4.15
CA ILE A 670 23.85 7.42 -3.23
C ILE A 670 24.89 6.61 -2.46
N PHE A 671 26.11 7.14 -2.38
CA PHE A 671 27.26 6.54 -1.71
C PHE A 671 27.83 7.46 -0.66
N ARG A 672 28.35 6.91 0.44
CA ARG A 672 29.29 7.64 1.29
C ARG A 672 30.58 7.86 0.50
N TYR A 673 31.23 9.01 0.67
CA TYR A 673 32.46 9.34 -0.06
C TYR A 673 33.51 8.22 0.10
N GLY A 674 33.93 7.63 -1.01
CA GLY A 674 34.84 6.51 -1.02
C GLY A 674 34.35 5.18 -0.45
N GLY A 675 33.04 5.06 -0.17
CA GLY A 675 32.40 3.92 0.49
C GLY A 675 31.37 3.16 -0.35
N THR A 676 30.58 2.33 0.35
CA THR A 676 29.50 1.53 -0.23
C THR A 676 28.25 2.38 -0.48
N SER A 677 27.35 1.85 -1.34
CA SER A 677 26.03 2.44 -1.56
C SER A 677 25.18 2.41 -0.28
N ILE A 678 24.46 3.49 -0.02
CA ILE A 678 23.59 3.66 1.14
C ILE A 678 22.13 3.47 0.78
N CYS A 679 21.71 4.06 -0.33
CA CYS A 679 20.36 3.94 -0.85
C CYS A 679 20.32 4.14 -2.37
N TYR A 680 19.18 3.81 -2.97
CA TYR A 680 18.92 4.02 -4.39
C TYR A 680 17.43 4.21 -4.66
N ALA A 681 17.12 4.77 -5.83
CA ALA A 681 15.78 4.77 -6.39
C ALA A 681 15.83 4.37 -7.87
N LYS A 682 14.77 3.72 -8.35
CA LYS A 682 14.60 3.37 -9.76
C LYS A 682 13.80 4.44 -10.49
N SER A 683 14.09 4.61 -11.77
CA SER A 683 13.20 5.34 -12.67
C SER A 683 12.01 4.49 -13.09
N ASP A 684 11.00 5.11 -13.68
CA ASP A 684 10.01 4.40 -14.49
C ASP A 684 10.68 3.59 -15.61
N VAL A 685 9.98 2.58 -16.09
CA VAL A 685 10.38 1.84 -17.29
C VAL A 685 10.18 2.73 -18.51
N PHE A 686 11.22 2.90 -19.31
CA PHE A 686 11.19 3.68 -20.55
C PHE A 686 11.97 2.97 -21.65
N ASP A 687 11.78 3.44 -22.87
CA ASP A 687 12.55 2.94 -24.01
C ASP A 687 13.23 4.06 -24.80
N LEU A 688 14.28 3.68 -25.51
CA LEU A 688 14.99 4.54 -26.44
C LEU A 688 15.48 3.73 -27.65
N THR A 689 15.34 4.32 -28.85
CA THR A 689 16.00 3.84 -30.07
C THR A 689 17.27 4.66 -30.35
N PRO A 690 18.14 4.20 -31.27
CA PRO A 690 19.38 4.93 -31.60
C PRO A 690 19.15 6.38 -31.97
N GLY A 691 19.87 7.28 -31.31
CA GLY A 691 19.77 8.73 -31.46
C GLY A 691 18.72 9.41 -30.58
N GLU A 692 17.82 8.67 -29.97
CA GLU A 692 16.82 9.25 -29.06
C GLU A 692 17.41 9.60 -27.70
N THR A 693 16.88 10.67 -27.14
CA THR A 693 17.29 11.21 -25.84
C THR A 693 16.08 11.46 -24.97
N LYS A 694 16.15 11.04 -23.70
CA LYS A 694 15.11 11.29 -22.68
C LYS A 694 15.73 11.89 -21.41
N VAL A 695 14.99 12.76 -20.77
CA VAL A 695 15.35 13.29 -19.46
C VAL A 695 14.66 12.43 -18.40
N ILE A 696 15.46 11.79 -17.58
CA ILE A 696 14.99 10.91 -16.49
C ILE A 696 15.16 11.65 -15.18
N LYS A 697 14.14 11.64 -14.36
CA LYS A 697 14.14 12.23 -13.02
C LYS A 697 14.16 11.13 -11.97
N PHE A 698 14.84 11.38 -10.87
CA PHE A 698 14.88 10.50 -9.72
C PHE A 698 14.64 11.32 -8.46
N ASN A 699 13.80 10.77 -7.60
CA ASN A 699 13.59 11.24 -6.24
C ASN A 699 14.11 10.15 -5.32
N VAL A 700 15.24 10.40 -4.66
CA VAL A 700 15.91 9.40 -3.82
C VAL A 700 15.70 9.79 -2.36
N PRO A 701 14.82 9.12 -1.61
CA PRO A 701 14.73 9.30 -0.16
C PRO A 701 16.07 8.94 0.50
N PHE A 702 16.61 9.86 1.26
CA PHE A 702 17.92 9.68 1.89
C PHE A 702 17.88 9.96 3.40
N PRO A 703 17.08 9.24 4.19
CA PRO A 703 16.90 9.49 5.62
C PRO A 703 18.17 9.30 6.45
N LYS A 704 19.20 8.62 5.90
CA LYS A 704 20.50 8.43 6.55
C LYS A 704 21.53 9.50 6.20
N GLY A 705 21.10 10.58 5.55
CA GLY A 705 21.96 11.71 5.22
C GLY A 705 22.34 12.52 6.47
N GLU A 706 23.62 12.56 6.78
CA GLU A 706 24.15 13.35 7.90
C GLU A 706 24.47 14.78 7.45
N VAL A 707 24.00 15.74 8.21
CA VAL A 707 24.17 17.17 7.91
C VAL A 707 25.65 17.54 7.82
N GLY A 708 26.00 18.26 6.77
CA GLY A 708 27.37 18.72 6.52
C GLY A 708 28.32 17.63 6.03
N VAL A 709 27.82 16.39 5.85
CA VAL A 709 28.60 15.30 5.29
C VAL A 709 28.47 15.31 3.77
N THR A 710 29.59 15.14 3.08
CA THR A 710 29.63 15.02 1.62
C THR A 710 29.37 13.57 1.21
N TYR A 711 28.42 13.40 0.30
CA TYR A 711 28.06 12.14 -0.33
C TYR A 711 28.32 12.21 -1.83
N GLN A 712 28.22 11.07 -2.49
CA GLN A 712 28.36 10.96 -3.94
C GLN A 712 27.15 10.26 -4.51
N ALA A 713 26.66 10.69 -5.69
CA ALA A 713 25.58 10.02 -6.39
C ALA A 713 25.92 9.79 -7.86
N GLY A 714 25.32 8.76 -8.44
CA GLY A 714 25.49 8.43 -9.85
C GLY A 714 24.35 7.58 -10.39
N ILE A 715 24.27 7.54 -11.72
CA ILE A 715 23.27 6.76 -12.46
C ILE A 715 23.90 5.44 -12.93
N PHE A 716 23.16 4.39 -12.75
CA PHE A 716 23.56 3.02 -13.08
C PHE A 716 22.46 2.33 -13.91
N ASN A 717 22.90 1.41 -14.75
CA ASN A 717 22.04 0.47 -15.43
C ASN A 717 22.28 -0.91 -14.85
N TYR A 718 21.32 -1.41 -14.08
CA TYR A 718 21.37 -2.74 -13.50
C TYR A 718 20.51 -3.69 -14.32
N ASN A 719 21.11 -4.34 -15.31
CA ASN A 719 20.43 -5.29 -16.18
C ASN A 719 21.19 -6.62 -16.26
N HIS A 720 20.46 -7.74 -16.19
CA HIS A 720 20.99 -9.11 -16.33
C HIS A 720 22.21 -9.42 -15.42
N ASN A 721 22.14 -9.04 -14.12
CA ASN A 721 23.21 -9.21 -13.13
C ASN A 721 24.55 -8.47 -13.46
N ARG A 722 24.49 -7.48 -14.35
CA ARG A 722 25.61 -6.58 -14.60
C ARG A 722 25.22 -5.19 -14.16
N CYS A 723 26.06 -4.56 -13.35
CA CYS A 723 25.90 -3.16 -12.96
C CYS A 723 26.83 -2.31 -13.81
N GLU A 724 26.26 -1.55 -14.73
CA GLU A 724 27.01 -0.59 -15.57
C GLU A 724 26.84 0.82 -14.99
N LYS A 725 27.97 1.45 -14.65
CA LYS A 725 28.00 2.84 -14.21
C LYS A 725 27.93 3.77 -15.42
N LEU A 726 26.86 4.53 -15.53
CA LEU A 726 26.60 5.43 -16.67
C LEU A 726 27.13 6.84 -16.46
N THR A 727 27.41 7.26 -15.22
CA THR A 727 27.93 8.62 -14.92
C THR A 727 29.17 8.58 -14.07
N THR A 728 30.01 9.61 -14.12
CA THR A 728 30.90 9.92 -13.00
C THR A 728 30.06 10.22 -11.76
N LEU A 729 30.58 9.86 -10.58
CA LEU A 729 29.90 10.20 -9.34
C LEU A 729 29.99 11.72 -9.12
N LYS A 730 28.87 12.35 -8.77
CA LYS A 730 28.79 13.75 -8.38
C LYS A 730 28.65 13.87 -6.88
N GLU A 731 29.35 14.81 -6.33
CA GLU A 731 29.29 15.12 -4.91
C GLU A 731 28.10 16.02 -4.60
N PHE A 732 27.57 15.84 -3.40
CA PHE A 732 26.56 16.70 -2.81
C PHE A 732 26.69 16.67 -1.29
N THR A 733 26.23 17.74 -0.65
CA THR A 733 26.25 17.86 0.82
C THR A 733 24.82 18.01 1.32
N VAL A 734 24.52 17.29 2.39
CA VAL A 734 23.20 17.35 3.02
C VAL A 734 23.06 18.62 3.84
N LYS A 735 21.98 19.32 3.60
CA LYS A 735 21.59 20.53 4.34
C LYS A 735 21.34 20.20 5.81
N ALA A 736 21.79 21.11 6.69
CA ALA A 736 21.20 21.20 8.02
C ALA A 736 19.69 21.41 7.81
N ASN A 737 18.88 20.48 8.30
CA ASN A 737 17.45 20.69 8.36
C ASN A 737 17.19 21.84 9.34
N SER A 738 17.48 23.08 8.88
CA SER A 738 17.00 24.27 9.54
C SER A 738 15.51 24.24 9.30
N GLY A 739 14.72 23.79 10.26
CA GLY A 739 13.26 23.74 10.16
C GLY A 739 12.60 25.12 10.01
N ILE A 740 13.18 25.95 9.16
CA ILE A 740 12.76 27.30 8.84
C ILE A 740 13.02 27.49 7.35
N ASP A 741 12.11 26.93 6.52
CA ASP A 741 11.94 27.50 5.19
C ASP A 741 11.38 28.91 5.38
N ASP A 742 11.89 29.86 4.58
CA ASP A 742 11.34 31.19 4.52
C ASP A 742 9.85 31.08 4.23
N VAL A 743 9.01 31.24 5.25
CA VAL A 743 7.57 31.32 5.05
C VAL A 743 7.30 32.63 4.36
N GLU A 744 7.31 32.61 3.01
CA GLU A 744 6.88 33.75 2.22
C GLU A 744 5.38 33.96 2.45
N ALA A 745 5.08 34.92 3.30
CA ALA A 745 3.81 35.60 3.20
C ALA A 745 3.91 36.46 1.92
N ASP A 746 3.37 35.91 0.81
CA ASP A 746 3.16 36.65 -0.44
C ASP A 746 4.43 37.37 -0.96
N GLY A 747 5.27 36.71 -1.71
CA GLY A 747 6.29 37.12 -2.69
C GLY A 747 7.06 38.45 -2.60
N THR A 748 7.02 39.17 -1.50
CA THR A 748 7.46 40.55 -1.43
C THR A 748 8.12 41.01 -0.12
N LEU A 749 8.63 40.08 0.71
CA LEU A 749 9.30 40.46 1.95
C LEU A 749 10.83 40.33 1.77
N ASP A 750 11.51 41.45 1.72
CA ASP A 750 12.96 41.59 1.60
C ASP A 750 13.62 41.97 2.92
N ILE A 751 14.82 41.43 3.16
CA ILE A 751 15.69 41.83 4.27
C ILE A 751 17.06 42.17 3.74
N PHE A 752 17.55 43.40 4.06
CA PHE A 752 18.84 43.87 3.60
C PHE A 752 19.48 44.91 4.54
N PRO A 753 20.82 44.95 4.62
CA PRO A 753 21.74 43.94 4.08
C PRO A 753 21.65 42.63 4.86
N ASN A 754 21.76 41.52 4.15
CA ASN A 754 21.89 40.22 4.79
C ASN A 754 23.00 39.42 4.05
N PRO A 755 24.18 39.24 4.61
CA PRO A 755 24.57 39.45 6.01
C PRO A 755 24.63 40.90 6.50
N ALA A 756 24.10 41.14 7.70
CA ALA A 756 24.09 42.46 8.38
C ALA A 756 25.33 42.70 9.22
N VAL A 757 25.76 43.97 9.32
CA VAL A 757 26.85 44.40 10.25
C VAL A 757 26.24 45.10 11.46
N ASP A 758 25.68 46.27 11.33
CA ASP A 758 25.15 47.04 12.46
C ASP A 758 23.63 47.14 12.45
N GLU A 759 23.05 47.18 11.25
CA GLU A 759 21.61 47.32 11.03
C GLU A 759 21.10 46.37 9.95
N VAL A 760 19.83 46.00 10.04
CA VAL A 760 19.09 45.25 9.01
C VAL A 760 17.75 45.90 8.80
N THR A 761 17.39 46.11 7.53
CA THR A 761 16.06 46.62 7.12
C THR A 761 15.19 45.49 6.58
N VAL A 762 13.98 45.42 7.09
CA VAL A 762 12.91 44.55 6.57
C VAL A 762 11.98 45.41 5.76
N LYS A 763 11.63 44.98 4.55
CA LYS A 763 10.68 45.70 3.66
C LYS A 763 9.63 44.70 3.13
N CYS A 764 8.37 45.10 3.08
CA CYS A 764 7.29 44.28 2.52
C CYS A 764 6.26 45.12 1.73
N ASN A 765 5.44 44.43 0.89
CA ASN A 765 4.23 45.04 0.32
C ASN A 765 3.09 44.97 1.34
N GLY A 766 3.01 45.95 2.21
CA GLY A 766 2.03 46.00 3.30
C GLY A 766 2.62 46.74 4.50
N SER A 767 2.00 46.65 5.68
CA SER A 767 2.53 47.27 6.88
C SER A 767 3.23 46.24 7.78
N ILE A 768 4.39 46.59 8.33
CA ILE A 768 5.10 45.83 9.35
C ILE A 768 4.72 46.41 10.71
N SER A 769 4.25 45.55 11.59
CA SER A 769 3.86 45.95 12.95
C SER A 769 4.90 45.57 14.01
N GLN A 770 5.64 44.50 13.82
CA GLN A 770 6.64 44.00 14.77
C GLN A 770 7.70 43.14 14.07
N VAL A 771 8.95 43.23 14.55
CA VAL A 771 10.04 42.31 14.20
C VAL A 771 10.69 41.77 15.46
N LEU A 772 10.82 40.45 15.55
CA LEU A 772 11.48 39.76 16.65
C LEU A 772 12.67 38.98 16.10
N ILE A 773 13.80 39.01 16.78
CA ILE A 773 15.00 38.24 16.39
C ILE A 773 15.32 37.24 17.49
N TYR A 774 15.53 35.99 17.09
CA TYR A 774 15.86 34.89 17.98
C TYR A 774 17.20 34.28 17.60
N ASP A 775 17.94 33.77 18.59
CA ASP A 775 19.09 32.92 18.35
C ASP A 775 18.63 31.48 17.98
N LEU A 776 19.59 30.62 17.61
CA LEU A 776 19.28 29.22 17.22
C LEU A 776 18.76 28.35 18.40
N ALA A 777 18.90 28.82 19.64
CA ALA A 777 18.32 28.16 20.81
C ALA A 777 16.87 28.60 21.08
N GLY A 778 16.32 29.50 20.26
CA GLY A 778 14.96 30.04 20.37
C GLY A 778 14.85 31.18 21.40
N LYS A 779 15.96 31.71 21.95
CA LYS A 779 15.95 32.85 22.85
C LYS A 779 15.81 34.13 22.04
N GLN A 780 14.85 34.99 22.38
CA GLN A 780 14.70 36.31 21.79
C GLN A 780 15.89 37.19 22.15
N VAL A 781 16.61 37.71 21.15
CA VAL A 781 17.85 38.50 21.30
C VAL A 781 17.70 39.94 20.87
N ALA A 782 16.73 40.28 20.05
CA ALA A 782 16.36 41.63 19.67
C ALA A 782 14.90 41.74 19.26
N GLN A 783 14.32 42.91 19.34
CA GLN A 783 12.98 43.21 18.82
C GLN A 783 12.88 44.69 18.40
N SER A 784 12.00 44.93 17.44
CA SER A 784 11.57 46.29 17.06
C SER A 784 10.03 46.30 16.89
N GLN A 785 9.41 47.37 17.40
CA GLN A 785 8.02 47.69 17.04
C GLN A 785 8.03 48.75 15.96
N ALA A 786 7.51 48.39 14.78
CA ALA A 786 7.44 49.33 13.66
C ALA A 786 6.17 50.20 13.79
N GLN A 787 6.31 51.51 13.53
CA GLN A 787 5.17 52.40 13.34
C GLN A 787 4.63 52.12 11.91
N ALA A 788 3.61 51.29 11.81
CA ALA A 788 2.79 50.96 10.66
C ALA A 788 3.32 51.50 9.29
N GLY A 789 4.47 51.02 8.83
CA GLY A 789 5.09 51.35 7.54
C GLY A 789 5.47 50.08 6.76
N ASP A 790 5.80 50.23 5.47
CA ASP A 790 6.24 49.16 4.58
C ASP A 790 7.68 48.68 4.82
N ALA A 791 8.43 49.40 5.69
CA ALA A 791 9.82 49.08 6.07
C ALA A 791 10.09 49.29 7.57
N CYS A 792 10.98 48.45 8.13
CA CYS A 792 11.44 48.54 9.52
C CYS A 792 12.94 48.24 9.62
N THR A 793 13.71 49.16 10.15
CA THR A 793 15.16 48.97 10.39
C THR A 793 15.41 48.60 11.84
N ILE A 794 16.26 47.63 12.10
CA ILE A 794 16.56 47.08 13.40
C ILE A 794 18.07 47.10 13.62
N ASP A 795 18.48 47.66 14.78
CA ASP A 795 19.86 47.63 15.24
C ASP A 795 20.23 46.20 15.68
N VAL A 796 21.22 45.64 15.03
CA VAL A 796 21.78 44.31 15.30
C VAL A 796 23.26 44.37 15.70
N SER A 797 23.80 45.61 15.97
CA SER A 797 25.19 45.81 16.29
C SER A 797 25.67 45.05 17.55
N ARG A 798 24.74 44.76 18.47
CA ARG A 798 25.02 44.02 19.72
C ARG A 798 24.93 42.50 19.58
N LEU A 799 24.51 42.01 18.42
CA LEU A 799 24.47 40.57 18.17
C LEU A 799 25.86 40.05 17.82
N THR A 800 26.20 38.89 18.33
CA THR A 800 27.45 38.20 17.94
C THR A 800 27.37 37.68 16.50
N PRO A 801 28.49 37.59 15.77
CA PRO A 801 28.48 36.97 14.46
C PRO A 801 27.83 35.59 14.49
N GLY A 802 26.89 35.33 13.59
CA GLY A 802 26.13 34.07 13.57
C GLY A 802 24.85 34.16 12.80
N VAL A 803 24.07 33.08 12.85
CA VAL A 803 22.75 32.96 12.21
C VAL A 803 21.66 33.19 13.25
N TYR A 804 20.66 33.96 12.89
CA TYR A 804 19.49 34.31 13.69
C TYR A 804 18.20 34.11 12.90
N VAL A 805 17.10 33.99 13.60
CA VAL A 805 15.77 33.90 13.05
C VAL A 805 15.00 35.17 13.30
N MET A 806 14.49 35.78 12.25
CA MET A 806 13.63 36.96 12.33
C MET A 806 12.18 36.54 12.16
N LYS A 807 11.32 36.86 13.13
CA LYS A 807 9.86 36.79 13.00
C LYS A 807 9.31 38.18 12.74
N ILE A 808 8.55 38.36 11.68
CA ILE A 808 8.07 39.65 11.20
C ILE A 808 6.54 39.59 11.12
N ALA A 809 5.89 40.45 11.91
CA ALA A 809 4.44 40.61 11.86
C ALA A 809 4.09 41.65 10.80
N THR A 810 3.35 41.26 9.77
CA THR A 810 2.86 42.10 8.69
C THR A 810 1.33 42.17 8.71
N SER A 811 0.73 43.06 7.91
CA SER A 811 -0.72 43.10 7.71
C SER A 811 -1.31 41.79 7.19
N ASN A 812 -0.50 40.93 6.54
CA ASN A 812 -0.88 39.67 5.96
C ASN A 812 -0.55 38.45 6.86
N GLY A 813 -0.08 38.68 8.10
CA GLY A 813 0.28 37.62 9.07
C GLY A 813 1.78 37.65 9.42
N TRP A 814 2.24 36.61 10.14
CA TRP A 814 3.62 36.45 10.53
C TRP A 814 4.45 35.83 9.43
N ALA A 815 5.58 36.42 9.11
CA ALA A 815 6.62 35.86 8.24
C ALA A 815 7.88 35.54 9.05
N THR A 816 8.67 34.59 8.57
CA THR A 816 9.95 34.22 9.17
C THR A 816 11.04 34.30 8.12
N LYS A 817 12.15 34.95 8.43
CA LYS A 817 13.34 35.10 7.59
C LYS A 817 14.61 34.82 8.35
N ARG A 818 15.63 34.33 7.69
CA ARG A 818 16.97 34.10 8.24
C ARG A 818 17.82 35.37 8.16
N LEU A 819 18.39 35.78 9.27
CA LEU A 819 19.37 36.88 9.36
C LEU A 819 20.75 36.28 9.59
N MET A 820 21.71 36.67 8.77
CA MET A 820 23.13 36.43 9.02
C MET A 820 23.77 37.70 9.55
N LYS A 821 24.45 37.62 10.69
CA LYS A 821 25.25 38.70 11.33
C LYS A 821 26.72 38.43 11.06
N LYS A 822 27.42 39.41 10.53
CA LYS A 822 28.89 39.45 10.39
C LYS A 822 29.58 39.87 11.66
#